data_466cfae01193809604421aeb425822fd
#
_entry.id   466cfae01193809604421aeb425822fd
#
_cell.length_a   1.000
_cell.length_b   1.000
_cell.length_c   1.000
_cell.angle_alpha   90.00
_cell.angle_beta   90.00
_cell.angle_gamma   90.00
#
_symmetry.space_group_name_H-M   'P 1'
#
loop_
_entity.id
_entity.type
_entity.pdbx_description
1 polymer ?
#
loop_
_entity_poly.entity_id
_entity_poly.type
_entity_poly.pdbx_seq_one_letter_code
_entity_poly.pdbx_strand_id
1 'polypeptide(L)'
;MGSLDGPSPASALGMHHRYLRHLDGIRALAVVPVVFFHLLPAACPGGFAGVDVFFLLSGFLVTRRVLSDLNAGSFRLSGFYHRRIRRIVPAYFVLVILVFIAGCALFYGDPLVHLADASIMATWFSANVYFYKIGGSYFGQSVQESPLLHLWSLGVEEQFYLLLPVVCIGARRFWPRGIPGVLSVLCALSLAAAIRAVASGEAARAFYLLPYRAWELFAGALLAAVERNPMARGEEVRASWMRGVGGMGGLLLVVLPYLAWTADTPFPGLAAVPSVVGAALLVRFGGQGPVSRLLSARPLVWIGRMSYSIYLWHWPVFVLWAYACFGKVGWVERCEMLLVALALGGASWRFVEEPVRHSAAWSERKSFGLAVGGMTLVTAVGLSCVFSKGWPNMLHVDANRFAYHAYEGQFVETMLRNGAHRLGAFVGVSLDVWPAIPLEELVEGSQHVGVPGRTDVLILGDSHAGVLLYGLDRGLREHSRGGESLTMFNEIVFDPRGGRAKRAVEWMAKWPGASTVLLAQYWSSPLYDGVNLDEGLRGFASEVRALGKTLYVVLDPPVWPWSPGDVRARIEILHPVQVPREFEVFVTDEQYEKLQGGLNARIASISREAGGDVVPLQDLFRRGREFVAFDEGTQPPIGYYRDRSHLSPEGSVLAGAYILSRVLDGGD
;
A
#
# COMPACT_ATOMS: atom_id res chain seq x y z
N MET A 1 -38.74 -3.96 71.05
CA MET A 1 -37.51 -4.62 70.58
C MET A 1 -37.69 -4.86 69.08
N GLY A 2 -37.30 -3.93 68.26
CA GLY A 2 -37.35 -4.02 66.82
C GLY A 2 -35.93 -4.10 66.30
N SER A 3 -35.64 -5.17 65.61
CA SER A 3 -34.36 -5.40 64.93
C SER A 3 -34.25 -4.55 63.66
N LEU A 4 -33.27 -3.66 63.65
CA LEU A 4 -32.83 -2.91 62.47
C LEU A 4 -31.91 -3.81 61.65
N ASP A 5 -32.41 -4.53 60.68
CA ASP A 5 -31.59 -5.18 59.67
C ASP A 5 -31.24 -4.15 58.59
N GLY A 6 -30.04 -3.62 58.65
CA GLY A 6 -29.45 -2.82 57.58
C GLY A 6 -29.12 -3.69 56.35
N PRO A 7 -29.19 -3.15 55.15
CA PRO A 7 -28.93 -3.94 53.94
C PRO A 7 -27.50 -4.46 53.90
N SER A 8 -27.37 -5.76 53.65
CA SER A 8 -26.09 -6.51 53.56
C SER A 8 -25.16 -5.90 52.51
N PRO A 9 -23.83 -5.82 52.78
CA PRO A 9 -22.83 -5.30 51.83
C PRO A 9 -22.69 -6.12 50.53
N ALA A 10 -23.32 -7.28 50.45
CA ALA A 10 -23.27 -8.15 49.26
C ALA A 10 -24.06 -7.64 48.07
N SER A 11 -24.97 -6.66 48.22
CA SER A 11 -25.77 -6.11 47.13
C SER A 11 -25.06 -5.02 46.31
N ALA A 12 -23.92 -4.51 46.74
CA ALA A 12 -23.17 -3.45 46.08
C ALA A 12 -22.19 -3.95 44.99
N LEU A 13 -21.95 -5.26 44.85
CA LEU A 13 -21.00 -5.87 43.89
C LEU A 13 -21.62 -6.35 42.59
N GLY A 14 -22.93 -6.15 42.37
CA GLY A 14 -23.70 -6.67 41.25
C GLY A 14 -23.99 -5.68 40.11
N MET A 15 -23.12 -4.74 39.81
CA MET A 15 -23.27 -3.99 38.53
C MET A 15 -22.86 -4.88 37.35
N HIS A 16 -23.73 -5.85 37.00
CA HIS A 16 -23.66 -6.51 35.72
C HIS A 16 -23.67 -5.45 34.59
N HIS A 17 -22.55 -5.29 33.89
CA HIS A 17 -22.52 -4.51 32.65
C HIS A 17 -23.56 -5.05 31.70
N ARG A 18 -24.72 -4.36 31.60
CA ARG A 18 -25.82 -4.75 30.72
C ARG A 18 -25.26 -4.80 29.29
N TYR A 19 -25.32 -5.97 28.65
CA TYR A 19 -24.91 -6.19 27.28
C TYR A 19 -25.74 -5.30 26.33
N LEU A 20 -25.06 -4.46 25.54
CA LEU A 20 -25.68 -3.46 24.69
C LEU A 20 -25.74 -3.96 23.23
N ARG A 21 -26.82 -4.65 22.89
CA ARG A 21 -27.03 -5.28 21.56
C ARG A 21 -26.86 -4.32 20.39
N HIS A 22 -27.30 -3.06 20.51
CA HIS A 22 -27.20 -2.07 19.45
C HIS A 22 -25.76 -1.73 19.09
N LEU A 23 -24.79 -1.86 19.99
CA LEU A 23 -23.37 -1.65 19.68
C LEU A 23 -22.82 -2.71 18.73
N ASP A 24 -23.28 -3.96 18.85
CA ASP A 24 -22.92 -4.98 17.87
C ASP A 24 -23.63 -4.70 16.53
N GLY A 25 -24.87 -4.20 16.55
CA GLY A 25 -25.53 -3.72 15.32
C GLY A 25 -24.78 -2.60 14.62
N ILE A 26 -24.18 -1.65 15.37
CA ILE A 26 -23.33 -0.59 14.78
C ILE A 26 -22.05 -1.21 14.17
N ARG A 27 -21.47 -2.22 14.79
CA ARG A 27 -20.33 -2.95 14.21
C ARG A 27 -20.70 -3.66 12.92
N ALA A 28 -21.89 -4.24 12.83
CA ALA A 28 -22.39 -4.82 11.58
C ALA A 28 -22.57 -3.75 10.51
N LEU A 29 -23.15 -2.59 10.89
CA LEU A 29 -23.31 -1.44 10.01
C LEU A 29 -21.98 -0.88 9.52
N ALA A 30 -20.87 -1.11 10.26
CA ALA A 30 -19.53 -0.72 9.87
C ALA A 30 -18.84 -1.75 8.96
N VAL A 31 -18.89 -3.07 9.31
CA VAL A 31 -18.15 -4.10 8.56
C VAL A 31 -18.78 -4.42 7.21
N VAL A 32 -20.11 -4.45 7.13
CA VAL A 32 -20.80 -4.85 5.90
C VAL A 32 -20.47 -3.92 4.72
N PRO A 33 -20.55 -2.58 4.85
CA PRO A 33 -20.17 -1.68 3.77
C PRO A 33 -18.69 -1.79 3.37
N VAL A 34 -17.78 -2.03 4.32
CA VAL A 34 -16.36 -2.25 4.01
C VAL A 34 -16.17 -3.49 3.13
N VAL A 35 -16.84 -4.60 3.46
CA VAL A 35 -16.78 -5.83 2.66
C VAL A 35 -17.36 -5.59 1.26
N PHE A 36 -18.51 -4.90 1.17
CA PHE A 36 -19.14 -4.60 -0.12
C PHE A 36 -18.33 -3.58 -0.95
N PHE A 37 -17.69 -2.61 -0.34
CA PHE A 37 -16.76 -1.69 -1.03
C PHE A 37 -15.66 -2.44 -1.78
N HIS A 38 -15.06 -3.44 -1.15
CA HIS A 38 -13.99 -4.23 -1.77
C HIS A 38 -14.51 -5.28 -2.77
N LEU A 39 -15.72 -5.81 -2.56
CA LEU A 39 -16.30 -6.84 -3.42
C LEU A 39 -17.06 -6.26 -4.62
N LEU A 40 -17.81 -5.18 -4.39
CA LEU A 40 -18.73 -4.53 -5.33
C LEU A 40 -18.66 -3.01 -5.17
N PRO A 41 -17.54 -2.35 -5.57
CA PRO A 41 -17.36 -0.91 -5.36
C PRO A 41 -18.49 -0.06 -5.93
N ALA A 42 -19.08 -0.47 -7.06
CA ALA A 42 -20.19 0.24 -7.68
C ALA A 42 -21.48 0.26 -6.82
N ALA A 43 -21.69 -0.76 -5.97
CA ALA A 43 -22.87 -0.83 -5.10
C ALA A 43 -22.69 -0.06 -3.77
N CYS A 44 -21.46 0.09 -3.30
CA CYS A 44 -21.14 0.74 -2.03
C CYS A 44 -19.82 1.54 -2.15
N PRO A 45 -19.78 2.58 -2.99
CA PRO A 45 -18.52 3.26 -3.35
C PRO A 45 -17.84 3.97 -2.17
N GLY A 46 -18.60 4.39 -1.15
CA GLY A 46 -18.10 5.02 0.07
C GLY A 46 -17.98 4.08 1.27
N GLY A 47 -18.09 2.75 1.05
CA GLY A 47 -18.07 1.77 2.15
C GLY A 47 -16.81 1.76 3.00
N PHE A 48 -15.70 2.31 2.50
CA PHE A 48 -14.46 2.52 3.25
C PHE A 48 -14.65 3.37 4.51
N ALA A 49 -15.65 4.28 4.53
CA ALA A 49 -16.01 5.08 5.70
C ALA A 49 -16.56 4.24 6.88
N GLY A 50 -16.81 2.94 6.69
CA GLY A 50 -17.08 2.02 7.80
C GLY A 50 -15.93 1.89 8.78
N VAL A 51 -14.68 2.13 8.35
CA VAL A 51 -13.51 2.14 9.23
C VAL A 51 -13.59 3.28 10.26
N ASP A 52 -14.10 4.47 9.88
CA ASP A 52 -14.26 5.60 10.79
C ASP A 52 -15.26 5.30 11.92
N VAL A 53 -16.33 4.55 11.57
CA VAL A 53 -17.31 4.05 12.55
C VAL A 53 -16.63 3.09 13.53
N PHE A 54 -15.75 2.19 13.05
CA PHE A 54 -14.95 1.32 13.92
C PHE A 54 -14.02 2.11 14.83
N PHE A 55 -13.31 3.10 14.31
CA PHE A 55 -12.40 3.92 15.11
C PHE A 55 -13.13 4.63 16.24
N LEU A 56 -14.29 5.24 15.98
CA LEU A 56 -15.10 5.84 17.04
C LEU A 56 -15.53 4.80 18.08
N LEU A 57 -16.05 3.65 17.66
CA LEU A 57 -16.46 2.58 18.57
C LEU A 57 -15.30 2.06 19.43
N SER A 58 -14.13 1.90 18.84
CA SER A 58 -12.90 1.47 19.51
C SER A 58 -12.48 2.49 20.56
N GLY A 59 -12.43 3.77 20.19
CA GLY A 59 -12.16 4.87 21.11
C GLY A 59 -13.15 4.89 22.28
N PHE A 60 -14.44 4.77 21.99
CA PHE A 60 -15.50 4.76 23.02
C PHE A 60 -15.37 3.58 24.00
N LEU A 61 -15.34 2.36 23.47
CA LEU A 61 -15.38 1.14 24.31
C LEU A 61 -14.13 0.99 25.16
N VAL A 62 -12.97 1.31 24.60
CA VAL A 62 -11.70 1.17 25.32
C VAL A 62 -11.57 2.25 26.38
N THR A 63 -11.88 3.50 26.07
CA THR A 63 -11.82 4.61 27.03
C THR A 63 -12.81 4.42 28.16
N ARG A 64 -14.05 4.02 27.85
CA ARG A 64 -15.06 3.71 28.87
C ARG A 64 -14.53 2.71 29.90
N ARG A 65 -13.84 1.66 29.44
CA ARG A 65 -13.25 0.66 30.33
C ARG A 65 -12.09 1.22 31.15
N VAL A 66 -11.17 1.94 30.50
CA VAL A 66 -10.02 2.57 31.19
C VAL A 66 -10.50 3.52 32.27
N LEU A 67 -11.46 4.40 31.96
CA LEU A 67 -12.01 5.34 32.96
C LEU A 67 -12.76 4.64 34.08
N SER A 68 -13.49 3.56 33.80
CA SER A 68 -14.16 2.74 34.82
C SER A 68 -13.14 2.13 35.79
N ASP A 69 -12.08 1.50 35.25
CA ASP A 69 -11.05 0.85 36.07
C ASP A 69 -10.23 1.90 36.87
N LEU A 70 -9.94 3.07 36.25
CA LEU A 70 -9.30 4.20 36.95
C LEU A 70 -10.16 4.77 38.09
N ASN A 71 -11.46 4.94 37.86
CA ASN A 71 -12.39 5.45 38.88
C ASN A 71 -12.55 4.47 40.06
N ALA A 72 -12.53 3.17 39.79
CA ALA A 72 -12.56 2.13 40.79
C ALA A 72 -11.20 1.93 41.53
N GLY A 73 -10.13 2.63 41.10
CA GLY A 73 -8.79 2.42 41.65
C GLY A 73 -8.19 1.05 41.32
N SER A 74 -8.78 0.32 40.38
CA SER A 74 -8.40 -1.05 40.01
C SER A 74 -7.65 -1.14 38.67
N PHE A 75 -7.28 -0.02 38.08
CA PHE A 75 -6.58 -0.01 36.79
C PHE A 75 -5.17 -0.58 36.90
N ARG A 76 -4.89 -1.61 36.12
CA ARG A 76 -3.56 -2.21 35.96
C ARG A 76 -3.21 -2.26 34.48
N LEU A 77 -2.07 -1.73 34.10
CA LEU A 77 -1.63 -1.66 32.71
C LEU A 77 -1.47 -3.07 32.11
N SER A 78 -0.89 -4.02 32.83
CA SER A 78 -0.78 -5.43 32.43
C SER A 78 -2.15 -6.06 32.17
N GLY A 79 -3.12 -5.83 33.06
CA GLY A 79 -4.49 -6.32 32.90
C GLY A 79 -5.22 -5.69 31.71
N PHE A 80 -4.91 -4.41 31.41
CA PHE A 80 -5.43 -3.75 30.20
C PHE A 80 -4.92 -4.43 28.92
N TYR A 81 -3.59 -4.59 28.76
CA TYR A 81 -3.03 -5.23 27.59
C TYR A 81 -3.36 -6.73 27.51
N HIS A 82 -3.40 -7.44 28.62
CA HIS A 82 -3.87 -8.83 28.64
C HIS A 82 -5.24 -9.00 27.97
N ARG A 83 -6.21 -8.12 28.26
CA ARG A 83 -7.54 -8.15 27.64
C ARG A 83 -7.51 -7.84 26.14
N ARG A 84 -6.61 -6.96 25.69
CA ARG A 84 -6.44 -6.64 24.26
C ARG A 84 -5.80 -7.81 23.51
N ILE A 85 -4.69 -8.34 24.04
CA ILE A 85 -4.01 -9.51 23.47
C ILE A 85 -4.99 -10.67 23.27
N ARG A 86 -5.77 -11.04 24.29
CA ARG A 86 -6.76 -12.13 24.18
C ARG A 86 -7.82 -11.90 23.12
N ARG A 87 -8.16 -10.67 22.83
CA ARG A 87 -9.19 -10.32 21.84
C ARG A 87 -8.66 -10.26 20.42
N ILE A 88 -7.43 -9.81 20.22
CA ILE A 88 -6.91 -9.42 18.91
C ILE A 88 -5.89 -10.43 18.41
N VAL A 89 -4.88 -10.71 19.21
CA VAL A 89 -3.66 -11.41 18.80
C VAL A 89 -3.89 -12.86 18.30
N PRO A 90 -4.75 -13.70 18.93
CA PRO A 90 -4.91 -15.09 18.45
C PRO A 90 -5.47 -15.18 17.03
N ALA A 91 -6.55 -14.44 16.73
CA ALA A 91 -7.15 -14.45 15.38
C ALA A 91 -6.22 -13.78 14.37
N TYR A 92 -5.49 -12.73 14.77
CA TYR A 92 -4.47 -12.07 13.97
C TYR A 92 -3.35 -13.03 13.54
N PHE A 93 -2.75 -13.79 14.46
CA PHE A 93 -1.68 -14.73 14.09
C PHE A 93 -2.17 -15.89 13.22
N VAL A 94 -3.37 -16.40 13.48
CA VAL A 94 -3.98 -17.41 12.60
C VAL A 94 -4.14 -16.86 11.18
N LEU A 95 -4.61 -15.63 11.04
CA LEU A 95 -4.71 -14.96 9.74
C LEU A 95 -3.34 -14.87 9.06
N VAL A 96 -2.36 -14.23 9.73
CA VAL A 96 -1.05 -13.95 9.11
C VAL A 96 -0.36 -15.24 8.70
N ILE A 97 -0.39 -16.29 9.55
CA ILE A 97 0.21 -17.58 9.24
C ILE A 97 -0.47 -18.23 8.03
N LEU A 98 -1.79 -18.29 8.00
CA LEU A 98 -2.52 -18.93 6.90
C LEU A 98 -2.42 -18.13 5.60
N VAL A 99 -2.43 -16.80 5.65
CA VAL A 99 -2.19 -15.94 4.49
C VAL A 99 -0.76 -16.08 3.98
N PHE A 100 0.22 -16.21 4.87
CA PHE A 100 1.61 -16.43 4.48
C PHE A 100 1.80 -17.81 3.82
N ILE A 101 1.18 -18.86 4.37
CA ILE A 101 1.19 -20.20 3.76
C ILE A 101 0.53 -20.17 2.37
N ALA A 102 -0.63 -19.52 2.24
CA ALA A 102 -1.28 -19.35 0.94
C ALA A 102 -0.42 -18.53 -0.03
N GLY A 103 0.26 -17.50 0.47
CA GLY A 103 1.23 -16.71 -0.30
C GLY A 103 2.39 -17.55 -0.79
N CYS A 104 2.97 -18.43 0.03
CA CYS A 104 4.01 -19.37 -0.40
C CYS A 104 3.54 -20.33 -1.51
N ALA A 105 2.24 -20.63 -1.59
CA ALA A 105 1.68 -21.47 -2.64
C ALA A 105 1.33 -20.70 -3.92
N LEU A 106 1.15 -19.37 -3.85
CA LEU A 106 0.66 -18.57 -4.97
C LEU A 106 1.67 -17.54 -5.50
N PHE A 107 2.54 -17.04 -4.63
CA PHE A 107 3.47 -15.94 -4.94
C PHE A 107 4.87 -16.48 -5.15
N TYR A 108 5.60 -15.86 -6.07
CA TYR A 108 7.00 -16.12 -6.31
C TYR A 108 7.78 -14.80 -6.37
N GLY A 109 9.03 -14.79 -5.85
CA GLY A 109 9.90 -13.61 -5.88
C GLY A 109 9.36 -12.42 -5.10
N ASP A 110 9.33 -11.24 -5.70
CA ASP A 110 8.98 -9.97 -5.05
C ASP A 110 7.60 -9.96 -4.38
N PRO A 111 6.52 -10.48 -4.96
CA PRO A 111 5.23 -10.59 -4.27
C PRO A 111 5.28 -11.33 -2.94
N LEU A 112 6.08 -12.39 -2.83
CA LEU A 112 6.26 -13.13 -1.58
C LEU A 112 7.12 -12.34 -0.57
N VAL A 113 8.17 -11.66 -1.04
CA VAL A 113 8.99 -10.76 -0.22
C VAL A 113 8.13 -9.62 0.34
N HIS A 114 7.30 -8.97 -0.48
CA HIS A 114 6.38 -7.92 -0.02
C HIS A 114 5.34 -8.44 0.98
N LEU A 115 4.85 -9.67 0.81
CA LEU A 115 3.98 -10.29 1.82
C LEU A 115 4.71 -10.53 3.13
N ALA A 116 5.99 -10.94 3.08
CA ALA A 116 6.83 -11.11 4.27
C ALA A 116 7.06 -9.78 4.99
N ASP A 117 7.42 -8.72 4.28
CA ASP A 117 7.57 -7.37 4.83
C ASP A 117 6.26 -6.86 5.46
N ALA A 118 5.14 -6.98 4.74
CA ALA A 118 3.83 -6.61 5.26
C ALA A 118 3.48 -7.39 6.53
N SER A 119 3.81 -8.69 6.59
CA SER A 119 3.60 -9.54 7.77
C SER A 119 4.42 -9.09 8.97
N ILE A 120 5.71 -8.75 8.75
CA ILE A 120 6.59 -8.20 9.80
C ILE A 120 6.03 -6.87 10.29
N MET A 121 5.77 -5.92 9.39
CA MET A 121 5.33 -4.59 9.75
C MET A 121 3.96 -4.58 10.43
N ALA A 122 3.03 -5.44 9.99
CA ALA A 122 1.74 -5.61 10.65
C ALA A 122 1.89 -6.19 12.06
N THR A 123 2.81 -7.12 12.26
CA THR A 123 3.11 -7.73 13.57
C THR A 123 3.66 -6.71 14.57
N TRP A 124 4.40 -5.70 14.11
CA TRP A 124 4.89 -4.59 14.93
C TRP A 124 3.94 -3.38 14.94
N PHE A 125 2.68 -3.57 14.56
CA PHE A 125 1.65 -2.52 14.51
C PHE A 125 2.02 -1.30 13.65
N SER A 126 2.84 -1.53 12.63
CA SER A 126 3.38 -0.50 11.73
C SER A 126 2.93 -0.67 10.28
N ALA A 127 1.90 -1.52 10.04
CA ALA A 127 1.36 -1.73 8.70
C ALA A 127 0.91 -0.43 8.02
N ASN A 128 0.30 0.49 8.78
CA ASN A 128 -0.10 1.79 8.28
C ASN A 128 1.08 2.65 7.80
N VAL A 129 2.21 2.62 8.49
CA VAL A 129 3.44 3.33 8.09
C VAL A 129 4.05 2.66 6.86
N TYR A 130 4.06 1.34 6.81
CA TYR A 130 4.55 0.57 5.68
C TYR A 130 3.76 0.87 4.40
N PHE A 131 2.43 0.74 4.45
CA PHE A 131 1.59 0.98 3.29
C PHE A 131 1.56 2.45 2.85
N TYR A 132 1.72 3.40 3.77
CA TYR A 132 1.95 4.79 3.41
C TYR A 132 3.23 4.96 2.58
N LYS A 133 4.33 4.33 2.99
CA LYS A 133 5.62 4.44 2.30
C LYS A 133 5.62 3.82 0.91
N ILE A 134 5.07 2.61 0.77
CA ILE A 134 5.07 1.92 -0.53
C ILE A 134 4.01 2.46 -1.49
N GLY A 135 2.88 2.97 -0.99
CA GLY A 135 1.82 3.57 -1.80
C GLY A 135 2.20 4.89 -2.48
N GLY A 136 3.25 5.57 -2.00
CA GLY A 136 3.87 6.74 -2.64
C GLY A 136 5.05 6.39 -3.57
N SER A 137 5.45 5.13 -3.65
CA SER A 137 6.58 4.66 -4.45
C SER A 137 6.16 4.43 -5.90
N TYR A 138 6.88 5.05 -6.82
CA TYR A 138 6.71 4.92 -8.28
C TYR A 138 6.94 3.47 -8.80
N PHE A 139 7.68 2.65 -8.05
CA PHE A 139 8.01 1.26 -8.39
C PHE A 139 7.31 0.23 -7.50
N GLY A 140 6.41 0.67 -6.58
CA GLY A 140 5.67 -0.25 -5.72
C GLY A 140 4.60 -1.01 -6.50
N GLN A 141 4.44 -2.31 -6.18
CA GLN A 141 3.20 -3.01 -6.50
C GLN A 141 2.02 -2.14 -6.06
N SER A 142 0.92 -2.19 -6.80
CA SER A 142 -0.30 -1.55 -6.32
C SER A 142 -0.55 -2.01 -4.90
N VAL A 143 -0.65 -1.08 -3.95
CA VAL A 143 -0.87 -1.40 -2.52
C VAL A 143 -2.08 -2.31 -2.37
N GLN A 144 -3.01 -2.21 -3.32
CA GLN A 144 -4.24 -3.01 -3.39
C GLN A 144 -3.99 -4.50 -3.69
N GLU A 145 -2.82 -4.86 -4.20
CA GLU A 145 -2.44 -6.26 -4.44
C GLU A 145 -1.89 -6.95 -3.18
N SER A 146 -1.63 -6.20 -2.10
CA SER A 146 -1.18 -6.78 -0.84
C SER A 146 -2.31 -7.44 -0.05
N PRO A 147 -2.24 -8.76 0.24
CA PRO A 147 -3.28 -9.46 1.01
C PRO A 147 -3.44 -8.94 2.44
N LEU A 148 -2.48 -8.20 2.97
CA LEU A 148 -2.50 -7.68 4.34
C LEU A 148 -2.74 -6.17 4.41
N LEU A 149 -3.07 -5.51 3.29
CA LEU A 149 -3.29 -4.07 3.23
C LEU A 149 -4.25 -3.58 4.32
N HIS A 150 -5.40 -4.25 4.49
CA HIS A 150 -6.43 -3.84 5.44
C HIS A 150 -5.95 -3.74 6.91
N LEU A 151 -4.81 -4.37 7.25
CA LEU A 151 -4.22 -4.30 8.59
C LEU A 151 -3.64 -2.92 8.93
N TRP A 152 -3.60 -1.97 7.97
CA TRP A 152 -3.25 -0.59 8.25
C TRP A 152 -4.13 0.03 9.33
N SER A 153 -5.43 -0.22 9.30
CA SER A 153 -6.38 0.32 10.28
C SER A 153 -6.18 -0.28 11.67
N LEU A 154 -5.87 -1.59 11.74
CA LEU A 154 -5.51 -2.25 12.99
C LEU A 154 -4.22 -1.65 13.57
N GLY A 155 -3.22 -1.33 12.73
CA GLY A 155 -2.01 -0.62 13.15
C GLY A 155 -2.34 0.72 13.83
N VAL A 156 -3.22 1.54 13.24
CA VAL A 156 -3.69 2.80 13.83
C VAL A 156 -4.39 2.57 15.17
N GLU A 157 -5.27 1.55 15.25
CA GLU A 157 -5.97 1.21 16.51
C GLU A 157 -5.00 0.79 17.62
N GLU A 158 -4.04 -0.08 17.34
CA GLU A 158 -3.10 -0.58 18.34
C GLU A 158 -2.15 0.52 18.82
N GLN A 159 -1.66 1.39 17.92
CA GLN A 159 -0.90 2.59 18.29
C GLN A 159 -1.71 3.50 19.22
N PHE A 160 -3.00 3.69 18.93
CA PHE A 160 -3.88 4.43 19.83
C PHE A 160 -4.05 3.74 21.19
N TYR A 161 -4.15 2.41 21.23
CA TYR A 161 -4.26 1.67 22.50
C TYR A 161 -2.99 1.73 23.35
N LEU A 162 -1.83 1.94 22.73
CA LEU A 162 -0.60 2.24 23.46
C LEU A 162 -0.65 3.65 24.08
N LEU A 163 -1.15 4.63 23.33
CA LEU A 163 -1.20 6.04 23.73
C LEU A 163 -2.29 6.33 24.80
N LEU A 164 -3.48 5.77 24.63
CA LEU A 164 -4.68 6.13 25.41
C LEU A 164 -4.52 5.97 26.94
N PRO A 165 -3.98 4.85 27.47
CA PRO A 165 -3.78 4.74 28.93
C PRO A 165 -2.85 5.81 29.49
N VAL A 166 -1.79 6.15 28.75
CA VAL A 166 -0.82 7.18 29.14
C VAL A 166 -1.50 8.55 29.21
N VAL A 167 -2.30 8.89 28.19
CA VAL A 167 -3.10 10.12 28.17
C VAL A 167 -4.08 10.18 29.34
N CYS A 168 -4.83 9.10 29.58
CA CYS A 168 -5.83 9.07 30.65
C CYS A 168 -5.20 9.14 32.05
N ILE A 169 -4.09 8.43 32.29
CA ILE A 169 -3.36 8.44 33.57
C ILE A 169 -2.73 9.82 33.77
N GLY A 170 -2.06 10.37 32.78
CA GLY A 170 -1.46 11.69 32.83
C GLY A 170 -2.49 12.80 33.10
N ALA A 171 -3.58 12.82 32.30
CA ALA A 171 -4.66 13.76 32.50
C ALA A 171 -5.28 13.64 33.91
N ARG A 172 -5.49 12.42 34.42
CA ARG A 172 -6.00 12.20 35.78
C ARG A 172 -5.02 12.69 36.87
N ARG A 173 -3.72 12.52 36.64
CA ARG A 173 -2.69 12.91 37.65
C ARG A 173 -2.53 14.41 37.74
N PHE A 174 -2.52 15.11 36.61
CA PHE A 174 -2.22 16.54 36.55
C PHE A 174 -3.48 17.41 36.47
N TRP A 175 -4.58 16.91 35.93
CA TRP A 175 -5.84 17.62 35.77
C TRP A 175 -7.06 16.69 35.89
N PRO A 176 -7.41 16.24 37.11
CA PRO A 176 -8.39 15.16 37.32
C PRO A 176 -9.79 15.42 36.75
N ARG A 177 -10.21 16.71 36.69
CA ARG A 177 -11.49 17.12 36.07
C ARG A 177 -11.37 17.48 34.60
N GLY A 178 -10.15 17.52 34.06
CA GLY A 178 -9.84 18.00 32.73
C GLY A 178 -9.73 16.92 31.66
N ILE A 179 -9.97 15.65 31.99
CA ILE A 179 -9.88 14.56 31.00
C ILE A 179 -10.68 14.86 29.72
N PRO A 180 -11.97 15.31 29.79
CA PRO A 180 -12.71 15.66 28.59
C PRO A 180 -12.05 16.80 27.79
N GLY A 181 -11.50 17.80 28.49
CA GLY A 181 -10.79 18.92 27.86
C GLY A 181 -9.53 18.47 27.10
N VAL A 182 -8.71 17.61 27.73
CA VAL A 182 -7.52 17.03 27.07
C VAL A 182 -7.92 16.24 25.83
N LEU A 183 -8.92 15.37 25.93
CA LEU A 183 -9.41 14.57 24.80
C LEU A 183 -9.99 15.46 23.69
N SER A 184 -10.71 16.56 24.05
CA SER A 184 -11.22 17.53 23.07
C SER A 184 -10.10 18.22 22.31
N VAL A 185 -9.05 18.67 23.01
CA VAL A 185 -7.90 19.32 22.38
C VAL A 185 -7.18 18.37 21.43
N LEU A 186 -6.91 17.14 21.86
CA LEU A 186 -6.27 16.13 21.01
C LEU A 186 -7.13 15.78 19.79
N CYS A 187 -8.44 15.66 19.97
CA CYS A 187 -9.38 15.46 18.88
C CYS A 187 -9.33 16.61 17.86
N ALA A 188 -9.41 17.87 18.35
CA ALA A 188 -9.40 19.04 17.49
C ALA A 188 -8.06 19.21 16.73
N LEU A 189 -6.94 19.00 17.40
CA LEU A 189 -5.60 19.08 16.78
C LEU A 189 -5.43 18.01 15.69
N SER A 190 -5.83 16.77 15.96
CA SER A 190 -5.75 15.70 14.98
C SER A 190 -6.67 15.93 13.78
N LEU A 191 -7.91 16.40 14.00
CA LEU A 191 -8.83 16.76 12.91
C LEU A 191 -8.28 17.91 12.07
N ALA A 192 -7.77 18.97 12.71
CA ALA A 192 -7.16 20.10 12.00
C ALA A 192 -5.96 19.66 11.16
N ALA A 193 -5.12 18.76 11.68
CA ALA A 193 -4.02 18.16 10.94
C ALA A 193 -4.51 17.37 9.72
N ALA A 194 -5.58 16.54 9.87
CA ALA A 194 -6.18 15.81 8.77
C ALA A 194 -6.72 16.73 7.67
N ILE A 195 -7.48 17.76 8.04
CA ILE A 195 -8.04 18.75 7.10
C ILE A 195 -6.91 19.44 6.34
N ARG A 196 -5.87 19.88 7.05
CA ARG A 196 -4.71 20.53 6.44
C ARG A 196 -3.98 19.61 5.45
N ALA A 197 -3.71 18.37 5.83
CA ALA A 197 -2.99 17.41 4.98
C ALA A 197 -3.78 17.11 3.70
N VAL A 198 -5.10 16.91 3.79
CA VAL A 198 -5.96 16.71 2.62
C VAL A 198 -5.96 17.96 1.72
N ALA A 199 -6.06 19.16 2.32
CA ALA A 199 -6.06 20.41 1.56
C ALA A 199 -4.72 20.71 0.87
N SER A 200 -3.60 20.20 1.39
CA SER A 200 -2.28 20.33 0.77
C SER A 200 -1.92 19.18 -0.19
N GLY A 201 -2.88 18.31 -0.57
CA GLY A 201 -2.65 17.22 -1.50
C GLY A 201 -2.01 15.96 -0.87
N GLU A 202 -1.75 15.96 0.45
CA GLU A 202 -1.15 14.82 1.17
C GLU A 202 -2.22 13.82 1.68
N ALA A 203 -3.20 13.49 0.84
CA ALA A 203 -4.34 12.64 1.23
C ALA A 203 -3.89 11.24 1.71
N ALA A 204 -2.90 10.63 1.07
CA ALA A 204 -2.36 9.33 1.50
C ALA A 204 -1.78 9.39 2.92
N ARG A 205 -1.04 10.45 3.25
CA ARG A 205 -0.50 10.70 4.59
C ARG A 205 -1.62 10.83 5.63
N ALA A 206 -2.67 11.57 5.27
CA ALA A 206 -3.85 11.73 6.10
C ALA A 206 -4.61 10.42 6.30
N PHE A 207 -4.64 9.55 5.29
CA PHE A 207 -5.36 8.29 5.31
C PHE A 207 -4.71 7.24 6.22
N TYR A 208 -3.39 7.06 6.13
CA TYR A 208 -2.70 5.97 6.81
C TYR A 208 -2.18 6.30 8.20
N LEU A 209 -1.76 7.53 8.49
CA LEU A 209 -1.00 7.81 9.70
C LEU A 209 -1.85 8.23 10.91
N LEU A 210 -1.53 7.68 12.09
CA LEU A 210 -2.25 7.92 13.34
C LEU A 210 -2.49 9.42 13.66
N PRO A 211 -1.53 10.36 13.52
CA PRO A 211 -1.77 11.77 13.88
C PRO A 211 -2.95 12.40 13.17
N TYR A 212 -3.31 11.91 11.98
CA TYR A 212 -4.39 12.43 11.14
C TYR A 212 -5.70 11.64 11.29
N ARG A 213 -5.66 10.46 11.92
CA ARG A 213 -6.80 9.55 12.12
C ARG A 213 -7.21 9.46 13.59
N ALA A 214 -6.34 9.89 14.52
CA ALA A 214 -6.57 9.75 15.95
C ALA A 214 -7.82 10.52 16.43
N TRP A 215 -8.26 11.57 15.73
CA TRP A 215 -9.44 12.35 16.09
C TRP A 215 -10.73 11.51 16.13
N GLU A 216 -10.86 10.51 15.28
CA GLU A 216 -12.02 9.59 15.25
C GLU A 216 -12.07 8.75 16.53
N LEU A 217 -10.90 8.21 16.94
CA LEU A 217 -10.72 7.46 18.18
C LEU A 217 -10.88 8.39 19.40
N PHE A 218 -10.33 9.62 19.36
CA PHE A 218 -10.50 10.60 20.43
C PHE A 218 -11.93 11.11 20.53
N ALA A 219 -12.68 11.22 19.43
CA ALA A 219 -14.11 11.54 19.46
C ALA A 219 -14.90 10.47 20.22
N GLY A 220 -14.60 9.19 20.00
CA GLY A 220 -15.15 8.09 20.77
C GLY A 220 -14.73 8.13 22.25
N ALA A 221 -13.46 8.42 22.51
CA ALA A 221 -12.93 8.57 23.86
C ALA A 221 -13.59 9.74 24.61
N LEU A 222 -13.79 10.87 23.95
CA LEU A 222 -14.48 12.02 24.48
C LEU A 222 -15.94 11.70 24.84
N LEU A 223 -16.65 11.01 23.93
CA LEU A 223 -18.01 10.54 24.19
C LEU A 223 -18.06 9.69 25.45
N ALA A 224 -17.13 8.76 25.64
CA ALA A 224 -17.04 7.93 26.85
C ALA A 224 -16.75 8.73 28.11
N ALA A 225 -15.95 9.79 28.01
CA ALA A 225 -15.58 10.63 29.16
C ALA A 225 -16.71 11.59 29.60
N VAL A 226 -17.55 12.02 28.64
CA VAL A 226 -18.68 12.93 28.90
C VAL A 226 -19.93 12.17 29.33
N GLU A 227 -20.09 10.94 28.94
CA GLU A 227 -21.21 10.10 29.37
C GLU A 227 -21.17 9.81 30.88
N ARG A 228 -21.62 10.76 31.66
CA ARG A 228 -21.88 10.55 33.08
C ARG A 228 -23.15 9.70 33.21
N ASN A 229 -22.97 8.42 33.57
CA ASN A 229 -23.98 7.47 34.02
C ASN A 229 -25.32 7.52 33.25
N PRO A 230 -25.62 6.56 32.37
CA PRO A 230 -26.86 6.55 31.60
C PRO A 230 -28.14 6.35 32.45
N MET A 231 -28.03 6.31 33.79
CA MET A 231 -29.08 6.00 34.74
C MET A 231 -29.42 7.11 35.73
N ALA A 232 -29.13 8.36 35.42
CA ALA A 232 -29.78 9.47 36.16
C ALA A 232 -31.26 9.48 35.80
N ARG A 233 -32.03 8.71 36.55
CA ARG A 233 -33.50 8.62 36.47
C ARG A 233 -34.10 9.99 36.73
N GLY A 234 -34.72 10.61 35.75
CA GLY A 234 -35.52 11.82 35.93
C GLY A 234 -35.84 12.60 34.65
N GLU A 235 -35.20 12.31 33.51
CA GLU A 235 -35.45 13.03 32.26
C GLU A 235 -36.27 12.22 31.23
N GLU A 236 -37.07 11.25 31.67
CA GLU A 236 -37.62 10.21 30.80
C GLU A 236 -38.70 10.71 29.81
N VAL A 237 -39.38 11.80 30.04
CA VAL A 237 -40.54 12.19 29.21
C VAL A 237 -40.19 13.19 28.11
N ARG A 238 -39.28 14.11 28.37
CA ARG A 238 -38.89 15.16 27.39
C ARG A 238 -37.95 14.68 26.27
N ALA A 239 -37.36 13.50 26.40
CA ALA A 239 -36.30 13.01 25.54
C ALA A 239 -36.71 11.94 24.49
N SER A 240 -37.96 11.49 24.43
CA SER A 240 -38.34 10.37 23.54
C SER A 240 -38.24 10.72 22.05
N TRP A 241 -38.76 11.87 21.62
CA TRP A 241 -38.64 12.32 20.24
C TRP A 241 -37.21 12.68 19.85
N MET A 242 -36.44 13.34 20.74
CA MET A 242 -35.02 13.66 20.53
C MET A 242 -34.17 12.40 20.34
N ARG A 243 -34.51 11.32 21.04
CA ARG A 243 -33.85 10.01 20.89
C ARG A 243 -34.16 9.38 19.53
N GLY A 244 -35.41 9.49 19.10
CA GLY A 244 -35.82 9.02 17.75
C GLY A 244 -35.13 9.80 16.64
N VAL A 245 -35.13 11.12 16.72
CA VAL A 245 -34.45 12.01 15.75
C VAL A 245 -32.94 11.81 15.78
N GLY A 246 -32.33 11.74 16.96
CA GLY A 246 -30.88 11.53 17.10
C GLY A 246 -30.43 10.16 16.56
N GLY A 247 -31.19 9.11 16.83
CA GLY A 247 -30.92 7.77 16.29
C GLY A 247 -31.07 7.71 14.77
N MET A 248 -32.14 8.31 14.21
CA MET A 248 -32.37 8.34 12.77
C MET A 248 -31.34 9.24 12.06
N GLY A 249 -31.07 10.43 12.61
CA GLY A 249 -30.03 11.32 12.10
C GLY A 249 -28.64 10.66 12.11
N GLY A 250 -28.33 9.92 13.19
CA GLY A 250 -27.10 9.13 13.26
C GLY A 250 -27.02 8.04 12.19
N LEU A 251 -28.13 7.33 11.94
CA LEU A 251 -28.21 6.32 10.90
C LEU A 251 -27.99 6.93 9.50
N LEU A 252 -28.65 8.04 9.21
CA LEU A 252 -28.49 8.75 7.93
C LEU A 252 -27.07 9.25 7.73
N LEU A 253 -26.46 9.86 8.75
CA LEU A 253 -25.08 10.37 8.68
C LEU A 253 -24.03 9.25 8.49
N VAL A 254 -24.34 8.01 8.89
CA VAL A 254 -23.48 6.85 8.63
C VAL A 254 -23.73 6.27 7.24
N VAL A 255 -24.99 6.12 6.83
CA VAL A 255 -25.35 5.42 5.58
C VAL A 255 -25.13 6.29 4.33
N LEU A 256 -25.43 7.59 4.40
CA LEU A 256 -25.27 8.47 3.23
C LEU A 256 -23.83 8.50 2.69
N PRO A 257 -22.78 8.62 3.51
CA PRO A 257 -21.40 8.50 3.03
C PRO A 257 -21.10 7.20 2.28
N TYR A 258 -21.68 6.07 2.70
CA TYR A 258 -21.47 4.78 2.03
C TYR A 258 -21.94 4.77 0.58
N LEU A 259 -22.97 5.57 0.27
CA LEU A 259 -23.57 5.63 -1.06
C LEU A 259 -23.06 6.82 -1.90
N ALA A 260 -22.61 7.89 -1.25
CA ALA A 260 -22.29 9.16 -1.91
C ALA A 260 -20.79 9.39 -2.10
N TRP A 261 -19.93 8.89 -1.20
CA TRP A 261 -18.48 9.05 -1.34
C TRP A 261 -17.93 8.08 -2.38
N THR A 262 -16.88 8.50 -3.06
CA THR A 262 -16.15 7.70 -4.05
C THR A 262 -14.67 7.74 -3.74
N ALA A 263 -13.86 7.01 -4.49
CA ALA A 263 -12.40 7.03 -4.38
C ALA A 263 -11.81 8.45 -4.63
N ASP A 264 -12.51 9.30 -5.38
CA ASP A 264 -12.09 10.67 -5.69
C ASP A 264 -12.46 11.67 -4.58
N THR A 265 -13.24 11.25 -3.58
CA THR A 265 -13.62 12.11 -2.47
C THR A 265 -12.38 12.48 -1.65
N PRO A 266 -12.08 13.78 -1.41
CA PRO A 266 -10.95 14.20 -0.57
C PRO A 266 -11.11 13.67 0.87
N PHE A 267 -10.43 12.57 1.18
CA PHE A 267 -10.63 11.79 2.40
C PHE A 267 -9.28 11.54 3.14
N PRO A 268 -9.29 11.50 4.50
CA PRO A 268 -10.42 11.58 5.43
C PRO A 268 -10.96 13.00 5.66
N GLY A 269 -10.17 13.93 6.17
CA GLY A 269 -10.53 15.33 6.40
C GLY A 269 -11.99 15.54 6.84
N LEU A 270 -12.65 16.54 6.21
CA LEU A 270 -14.06 16.84 6.51
C LEU A 270 -15.03 15.74 6.04
N ALA A 271 -14.67 14.95 5.06
CA ALA A 271 -15.53 13.90 4.52
C ALA A 271 -15.76 12.75 5.52
N ALA A 272 -14.88 12.53 6.49
CA ALA A 272 -15.05 11.53 7.54
C ALA A 272 -15.96 12.00 8.70
N VAL A 273 -16.17 13.32 8.84
CA VAL A 273 -16.96 13.89 9.95
C VAL A 273 -18.40 13.36 10.03
N PRO A 274 -19.17 13.26 8.92
CA PRO A 274 -20.52 12.71 8.98
C PRO A 274 -20.57 11.30 9.57
N SER A 275 -19.70 10.39 9.13
CA SER A 275 -19.63 9.01 9.63
C SER A 275 -19.31 8.94 11.13
N VAL A 276 -18.36 9.75 11.59
CA VAL A 276 -17.95 9.81 13.00
C VAL A 276 -19.05 10.41 13.87
N VAL A 277 -19.64 11.54 13.46
CA VAL A 277 -20.77 12.16 14.19
C VAL A 277 -21.98 11.22 14.20
N GLY A 278 -22.29 10.61 13.06
CA GLY A 278 -23.37 9.64 12.95
C GLY A 278 -23.18 8.46 13.89
N ALA A 279 -21.97 7.89 13.93
CA ALA A 279 -21.63 6.80 14.86
C ALA A 279 -21.73 7.24 16.33
N ALA A 280 -21.31 8.46 16.68
CA ALA A 280 -21.47 9.02 18.03
C ALA A 280 -22.95 9.13 18.44
N LEU A 281 -23.80 9.61 17.51
CA LEU A 281 -25.25 9.68 17.71
C LEU A 281 -25.87 8.29 17.87
N LEU A 282 -25.44 7.29 17.08
CA LEU A 282 -25.90 5.91 17.22
C LEU A 282 -25.46 5.28 18.54
N VAL A 283 -24.25 5.52 18.99
CA VAL A 283 -23.78 5.06 20.31
C VAL A 283 -24.67 5.66 21.43
N ARG A 284 -24.96 6.95 21.33
CA ARG A 284 -25.70 7.70 22.37
C ARG A 284 -27.21 7.42 22.34
N PHE A 285 -27.81 7.33 21.16
CA PHE A 285 -29.26 7.28 20.97
C PHE A 285 -29.77 5.99 20.31
N GLY A 286 -28.91 5.21 19.64
CA GLY A 286 -29.29 4.02 18.88
C GLY A 286 -29.80 2.84 19.73
N GLY A 287 -29.66 2.90 21.06
CA GLY A 287 -30.18 1.89 21.98
C GLY A 287 -31.67 2.00 22.29
N GLN A 288 -32.39 2.97 21.70
CA GLN A 288 -33.81 3.24 21.96
C GLN A 288 -34.57 3.61 20.68
N GLY A 289 -35.86 3.48 20.68
CA GLY A 289 -36.70 3.81 19.54
C GLY A 289 -36.60 2.84 18.35
N PRO A 290 -37.06 3.25 17.15
CA PRO A 290 -37.11 2.38 15.96
C PRO A 290 -35.73 1.89 15.52
N VAL A 291 -34.69 2.75 15.59
CA VAL A 291 -33.33 2.40 15.22
C VAL A 291 -32.77 1.30 16.11
N SER A 292 -33.16 1.26 17.39
CA SER A 292 -32.77 0.19 18.30
C SER A 292 -33.28 -1.18 17.85
N ARG A 293 -34.50 -1.25 17.30
CA ARG A 293 -35.07 -2.52 16.78
C ARG A 293 -34.23 -3.04 15.62
N LEU A 294 -33.84 -2.14 14.72
CA LEU A 294 -32.94 -2.46 13.59
C LEU A 294 -31.57 -2.92 14.09
N LEU A 295 -30.87 -2.10 14.87
CA LEU A 295 -29.51 -2.39 15.34
C LEU A 295 -29.44 -3.59 16.32
N SER A 296 -30.56 -3.92 17.00
CA SER A 296 -30.64 -5.08 17.90
C SER A 296 -31.22 -6.33 17.23
N ALA A 297 -31.52 -6.28 15.91
CA ALA A 297 -31.98 -7.42 15.16
C ALA A 297 -30.95 -8.56 15.18
N ARG A 298 -31.43 -9.80 15.34
CA ARG A 298 -30.54 -10.98 15.50
C ARG A 298 -29.45 -11.11 14.41
N PRO A 299 -29.75 -10.92 13.11
CA PRO A 299 -28.71 -11.02 12.08
C PRO A 299 -27.61 -9.98 12.24
N LEU A 300 -27.99 -8.70 12.49
CA LEU A 300 -27.01 -7.62 12.66
C LEU A 300 -26.14 -7.82 13.91
N VAL A 301 -26.75 -8.23 15.02
CA VAL A 301 -26.01 -8.55 16.25
C VAL A 301 -25.04 -9.71 16.03
N TRP A 302 -25.45 -10.73 15.28
CA TRP A 302 -24.62 -11.87 14.96
C TRP A 302 -23.41 -11.47 14.08
N ILE A 303 -23.64 -10.73 13.00
CA ILE A 303 -22.58 -10.16 12.15
C ILE A 303 -21.66 -9.26 12.97
N GLY A 304 -22.20 -8.38 13.81
CA GLY A 304 -21.44 -7.47 14.63
C GLY A 304 -20.53 -8.16 15.66
N ARG A 305 -20.97 -9.29 16.20
CA ARG A 305 -20.12 -10.12 17.08
C ARG A 305 -18.94 -10.74 16.36
N MET A 306 -19.12 -11.11 15.10
CA MET A 306 -18.06 -11.67 14.24
C MET A 306 -17.30 -10.60 13.45
N SER A 307 -17.65 -9.32 13.59
CA SER A 307 -17.16 -8.24 12.73
C SER A 307 -15.64 -8.16 12.64
N TYR A 308 -14.93 -8.43 13.74
CA TYR A 308 -13.45 -8.45 13.74
C TYR A 308 -12.91 -9.59 12.87
N SER A 309 -13.38 -10.81 13.06
CA SER A 309 -12.94 -11.95 12.26
C SER A 309 -13.37 -11.81 10.79
N ILE A 310 -14.58 -11.28 10.49
CA ILE A 310 -14.98 -10.96 9.11
C ILE A 310 -14.06 -9.93 8.49
N TYR A 311 -13.72 -8.85 9.23
CA TYR A 311 -12.79 -7.82 8.79
C TYR A 311 -11.40 -8.38 8.51
N LEU A 312 -10.92 -9.31 9.31
CA LEU A 312 -9.61 -9.94 9.10
C LEU A 312 -9.58 -10.78 7.82
N TRP A 313 -10.62 -11.58 7.54
CA TRP A 313 -10.58 -12.57 6.46
C TRP A 313 -11.04 -12.06 5.10
N HIS A 314 -11.89 -11.01 5.03
CA HIS A 314 -12.47 -10.60 3.74
C HIS A 314 -11.41 -10.18 2.71
N TRP A 315 -10.48 -9.32 3.11
CA TRP A 315 -9.51 -8.74 2.19
C TRP A 315 -8.49 -9.77 1.66
N PRO A 316 -7.81 -10.57 2.50
CA PRO A 316 -6.91 -11.61 2.01
C PRO A 316 -7.58 -12.60 1.06
N VAL A 317 -8.81 -13.02 1.37
CA VAL A 317 -9.57 -13.90 0.48
C VAL A 317 -9.78 -13.24 -0.88
N PHE A 318 -10.19 -11.97 -0.90
CA PHE A 318 -10.45 -11.26 -2.16
C PHE A 318 -9.18 -11.09 -2.98
N VAL A 319 -8.08 -10.67 -2.37
CA VAL A 319 -6.81 -10.46 -3.06
C VAL A 319 -6.22 -11.77 -3.58
N LEU A 320 -6.12 -12.79 -2.73
CA LEU A 320 -5.55 -14.07 -3.13
C LEU A 320 -6.39 -14.77 -4.21
N TRP A 321 -7.72 -14.67 -4.11
CA TRP A 321 -8.63 -15.21 -5.12
C TRP A 321 -8.50 -14.46 -6.46
N ALA A 322 -8.53 -13.14 -6.41
CA ALA A 322 -8.34 -12.32 -7.61
C ALA A 322 -6.97 -12.59 -8.25
N TYR A 323 -5.93 -12.76 -7.43
CA TYR A 323 -4.62 -13.15 -7.91
C TYR A 323 -4.66 -14.52 -8.61
N ALA A 324 -5.30 -15.54 -8.02
CA ALA A 324 -5.42 -16.88 -8.61
C ALA A 324 -6.25 -16.87 -9.92
N CYS A 325 -7.24 -15.97 -10.02
CA CYS A 325 -8.09 -15.80 -11.22
C CYS A 325 -7.54 -14.75 -12.20
N PHE A 326 -6.30 -14.31 -12.07
CA PHE A 326 -5.69 -13.30 -12.96
C PHE A 326 -6.49 -11.99 -13.04
N GLY A 327 -7.14 -11.58 -11.95
CA GLY A 327 -7.97 -10.38 -11.89
C GLY A 327 -9.36 -10.51 -12.54
N LYS A 328 -9.65 -11.62 -13.21
CA LYS A 328 -10.97 -11.89 -13.80
C LYS A 328 -11.93 -12.42 -12.76
N VAL A 329 -12.66 -11.52 -12.14
CA VAL A 329 -13.63 -11.86 -11.10
C VAL A 329 -15.03 -11.54 -11.60
N GLY A 330 -15.76 -12.58 -12.03
CA GLY A 330 -17.16 -12.52 -12.41
C GLY A 330 -18.11 -12.54 -11.20
N TRP A 331 -19.40 -12.69 -11.44
CA TRP A 331 -20.40 -12.75 -10.36
C TRP A 331 -20.29 -14.02 -9.52
N VAL A 332 -19.98 -15.15 -10.13
CA VAL A 332 -19.87 -16.44 -9.44
C VAL A 332 -18.70 -16.37 -8.47
N GLU A 333 -17.52 -15.97 -8.94
CA GLU A 333 -16.33 -15.81 -8.13
C GLU A 333 -16.53 -14.82 -6.98
N ARG A 334 -17.25 -13.71 -7.20
CA ARG A 334 -17.60 -12.76 -6.13
C ARG A 334 -18.45 -13.39 -5.04
N CYS A 335 -19.43 -14.22 -5.42
CA CYS A 335 -20.24 -14.97 -4.46
C CYS A 335 -19.40 -15.98 -3.69
N GLU A 336 -18.52 -16.71 -4.35
CA GLU A 336 -17.60 -17.67 -3.73
C GLU A 336 -16.63 -16.97 -2.77
N MET A 337 -16.00 -15.86 -3.19
CA MET A 337 -15.13 -15.05 -2.35
C MET A 337 -15.85 -14.59 -1.07
N LEU A 338 -17.09 -14.11 -1.20
CA LEU A 338 -17.88 -13.69 -0.06
C LEU A 338 -18.19 -14.87 0.88
N LEU A 339 -18.62 -16.00 0.33
CA LEU A 339 -18.94 -17.20 1.11
C LEU A 339 -17.71 -17.72 1.86
N VAL A 340 -16.55 -17.80 1.18
CA VAL A 340 -15.29 -18.24 1.80
C VAL A 340 -14.84 -17.27 2.88
N ALA A 341 -14.90 -15.94 2.63
CA ALA A 341 -14.55 -14.94 3.62
C ALA A 341 -15.44 -15.02 4.88
N LEU A 342 -16.75 -15.22 4.69
CA LEU A 342 -17.70 -15.39 5.81
C LEU A 342 -17.48 -16.71 6.54
N ALA A 343 -17.19 -17.80 5.83
CA ALA A 343 -16.90 -19.10 6.43
C ALA A 343 -15.63 -19.07 7.27
N LEU A 344 -14.53 -18.53 6.73
CA LEU A 344 -13.26 -18.39 7.44
C LEU A 344 -13.38 -17.39 8.61
N GLY A 345 -14.08 -16.27 8.41
CA GLY A 345 -14.37 -15.31 9.47
C GLY A 345 -15.20 -15.94 10.58
N GLY A 346 -16.25 -16.69 10.24
CA GLY A 346 -17.08 -17.42 11.20
C GLY A 346 -16.31 -18.52 11.95
N ALA A 347 -15.49 -19.28 11.24
CA ALA A 347 -14.63 -20.31 11.85
C ALA A 347 -13.58 -19.67 12.79
N SER A 348 -12.91 -18.62 12.34
CA SER A 348 -11.96 -17.87 13.17
C SER A 348 -12.60 -17.30 14.44
N TRP A 349 -13.80 -16.71 14.30
CA TRP A 349 -14.57 -16.24 15.45
C TRP A 349 -14.92 -17.39 16.40
N ARG A 350 -15.48 -18.50 15.89
CA ARG A 350 -16.02 -19.61 16.69
C ARG A 350 -14.92 -20.43 17.38
N PHE A 351 -13.83 -20.70 16.68
CA PHE A 351 -12.80 -21.64 17.15
C PHE A 351 -11.54 -20.99 17.70
N VAL A 352 -11.30 -19.70 17.39
CA VAL A 352 -10.10 -18.98 17.83
C VAL A 352 -10.46 -17.82 18.75
N GLU A 353 -11.27 -16.84 18.30
CA GLU A 353 -11.55 -15.62 19.07
C GLU A 353 -12.37 -15.90 20.33
N GLU A 354 -13.55 -16.54 20.19
CA GLU A 354 -14.48 -16.79 21.31
C GLU A 354 -13.87 -17.67 22.42
N PRO A 355 -13.23 -18.80 22.10
CA PRO A 355 -12.64 -19.64 23.15
C PRO A 355 -11.55 -18.94 23.94
N VAL A 356 -10.63 -18.21 23.28
CA VAL A 356 -9.56 -17.50 23.97
C VAL A 356 -10.09 -16.33 24.78
N ARG A 357 -11.06 -15.59 24.23
CA ARG A 357 -11.65 -14.41 24.86
C ARG A 357 -12.36 -14.73 26.18
N HIS A 358 -13.04 -15.88 26.29
CA HIS A 358 -13.85 -16.23 27.46
C HIS A 358 -13.20 -17.27 28.38
N SER A 359 -12.09 -17.89 27.99
CA SER A 359 -11.44 -18.92 28.79
C SER A 359 -10.75 -18.34 30.05
N ALA A 360 -11.09 -18.88 31.19
CA ALA A 360 -10.40 -18.57 32.46
C ALA A 360 -8.96 -19.14 32.47
N ALA A 361 -8.65 -20.12 31.62
CA ALA A 361 -7.32 -20.76 31.57
C ALA A 361 -6.23 -19.87 30.95
N TRP A 362 -6.59 -18.74 30.33
CA TRP A 362 -5.65 -17.80 29.74
C TRP A 362 -5.14 -16.78 30.76
N SER A 363 -4.03 -17.11 31.42
CA SER A 363 -3.34 -16.19 32.36
C SER A 363 -2.64 -15.04 31.60
N GLU A 364 -2.27 -13.98 32.32
CA GLU A 364 -1.47 -12.87 31.78
C GLU A 364 -0.17 -13.40 31.15
N ARG A 365 0.56 -14.31 31.83
CA ARG A 365 1.80 -14.91 31.32
C ARG A 365 1.61 -15.63 29.98
N LYS A 366 0.54 -16.45 29.84
CA LYS A 366 0.23 -17.16 28.59
C LYS A 366 -0.09 -16.20 27.47
N SER A 367 -0.84 -15.13 27.73
CA SER A 367 -1.20 -14.13 26.74
C SER A 367 0.02 -13.35 26.23
N PHE A 368 0.87 -12.88 27.15
CA PHE A 368 2.11 -12.20 26.77
C PHE A 368 3.11 -13.15 26.10
N GLY A 369 3.20 -14.40 26.57
CA GLY A 369 4.03 -15.43 25.93
C GLY A 369 3.61 -15.72 24.49
N LEU A 370 2.30 -15.84 24.23
CA LEU A 370 1.76 -15.99 22.88
C LEU A 370 2.09 -14.77 22.00
N ALA A 371 1.89 -13.56 22.53
CA ALA A 371 2.16 -12.35 21.79
C ALA A 371 3.65 -12.26 21.40
N VAL A 372 4.55 -12.37 22.38
CA VAL A 372 6.00 -12.31 22.14
C VAL A 372 6.47 -13.46 21.24
N GLY A 373 6.07 -14.70 21.54
CA GLY A 373 6.46 -15.87 20.73
C GLY A 373 5.96 -15.79 19.30
N GLY A 374 4.70 -15.36 19.09
CA GLY A 374 4.13 -15.17 17.76
C GLY A 374 4.83 -14.03 17.00
N MET A 375 5.08 -12.90 17.66
CA MET A 375 5.83 -11.78 17.06
C MET A 375 7.23 -12.23 16.63
N THR A 376 7.94 -12.94 17.50
CA THR A 376 9.29 -13.47 17.18
C THR A 376 9.24 -14.44 16.01
N LEU A 377 8.27 -15.36 15.99
CA LEU A 377 8.13 -16.34 14.93
C LEU A 377 7.85 -15.67 13.58
N VAL A 378 6.83 -14.79 13.52
CA VAL A 378 6.48 -14.09 12.27
C VAL A 378 7.65 -13.25 11.77
N THR A 379 8.34 -12.54 12.68
CA THR A 379 9.51 -11.73 12.32
C THR A 379 10.65 -12.61 11.80
N ALA A 380 10.97 -13.72 12.48
CA ALA A 380 12.06 -14.60 12.07
C ALA A 380 11.80 -15.26 10.70
N VAL A 381 10.58 -15.78 10.50
CA VAL A 381 10.15 -16.39 9.22
C VAL A 381 10.12 -15.34 8.11
N GLY A 382 9.54 -14.16 8.38
CA GLY A 382 9.50 -13.07 7.43
C GLY A 382 10.89 -12.58 7.02
N LEU A 383 11.79 -12.34 7.99
CA LEU A 383 13.17 -11.95 7.70
C LEU A 383 13.92 -13.02 6.91
N SER A 384 13.72 -14.31 7.24
CA SER A 384 14.28 -15.42 6.46
C SER A 384 13.83 -15.35 5.00
N CYS A 385 12.54 -15.08 4.76
CA CYS A 385 11.99 -14.93 3.42
C CYS A 385 12.58 -13.70 2.69
N VAL A 386 12.66 -12.55 3.37
CA VAL A 386 13.21 -11.31 2.79
C VAL A 386 14.69 -11.49 2.43
N PHE A 387 15.52 -11.98 3.36
CA PHE A 387 16.95 -12.16 3.11
C PHE A 387 17.26 -13.22 2.04
N SER A 388 16.41 -14.24 1.90
CA SER A 388 16.53 -15.24 0.86
C SER A 388 15.85 -14.85 -0.45
N LYS A 389 15.29 -13.64 -0.55
CA LYS A 389 14.56 -13.13 -1.72
C LYS A 389 13.40 -14.05 -2.15
N GLY A 390 12.61 -14.50 -1.17
CA GLY A 390 11.40 -15.32 -1.43
C GLY A 390 11.63 -16.81 -1.49
N TRP A 391 12.70 -17.35 -0.88
CA TRP A 391 13.03 -18.79 -0.83
C TRP A 391 13.03 -19.48 -2.20
N PRO A 392 13.79 -19.00 -3.18
CA PRO A 392 13.74 -19.50 -4.56
C PRO A 392 14.00 -21.00 -4.69
N ASN A 393 14.79 -21.59 -3.79
CA ASN A 393 15.14 -23.02 -3.81
C ASN A 393 14.12 -23.94 -3.12
N MET A 394 13.15 -23.39 -2.38
CA MET A 394 12.17 -24.19 -1.63
C MET A 394 10.87 -24.43 -2.40
N LEU A 395 10.54 -23.58 -3.34
CA LEU A 395 9.23 -23.56 -3.99
C LEU A 395 9.15 -24.33 -5.31
N HIS A 396 10.09 -25.27 -5.59
CA HIS A 396 10.12 -26.14 -6.79
C HIS A 396 9.92 -25.45 -8.15
N VAL A 397 9.85 -24.11 -8.16
CA VAL A 397 9.93 -23.33 -9.38
C VAL A 397 11.40 -23.26 -9.70
N ASP A 398 11.81 -23.79 -10.85
CA ASP A 398 13.20 -23.74 -11.27
C ASP A 398 13.63 -22.28 -11.33
N ALA A 399 14.26 -21.80 -10.25
CA ALA A 399 14.66 -20.41 -10.09
C ALA A 399 15.58 -19.95 -11.24
N ASN A 400 16.26 -20.91 -11.90
CA ASN A 400 17.07 -20.65 -13.08
C ASN A 400 16.23 -20.38 -14.34
N ARG A 401 14.96 -20.82 -14.38
CA ARG A 401 14.03 -20.50 -15.48
C ARG A 401 13.49 -19.09 -15.45
N PHE A 402 13.39 -18.49 -14.23
CA PHE A 402 12.86 -17.14 -14.01
C PHE A 402 13.88 -16.25 -13.29
N ALA A 403 15.17 -16.56 -13.45
CA ALA A 403 16.28 -16.09 -12.64
C ALA A 403 16.53 -14.57 -12.72
N TYR A 404 15.51 -13.81 -12.37
CA TYR A 404 15.58 -12.39 -12.13
C TYR A 404 16.57 -12.05 -10.99
N HIS A 405 16.51 -12.78 -9.86
CA HIS A 405 17.35 -12.49 -8.69
C HIS A 405 18.80 -12.95 -8.79
N ALA A 406 19.10 -13.98 -9.59
CA ALA A 406 20.48 -14.38 -9.84
C ALA A 406 21.25 -13.33 -10.65
N TYR A 407 20.54 -12.63 -11.54
CA TYR A 407 21.13 -11.57 -12.37
C TYR A 407 21.31 -10.24 -11.65
N GLU A 408 20.48 -9.88 -10.66
CA GLU A 408 20.73 -8.69 -9.85
C GLU A 408 22.14 -8.72 -9.22
N GLY A 409 22.53 -9.86 -8.64
CA GLY A 409 23.86 -10.05 -8.08
C GLY A 409 24.96 -9.91 -9.12
N GLN A 410 24.80 -10.53 -10.30
CA GLN A 410 25.79 -10.43 -11.39
C GLN A 410 25.83 -9.06 -12.05
N PHE A 411 24.65 -8.43 -12.24
CA PHE A 411 24.55 -7.07 -12.77
C PHE A 411 25.24 -6.07 -11.84
N VAL A 412 24.90 -6.09 -10.55
CA VAL A 412 25.54 -5.24 -9.53
C VAL A 412 27.02 -5.57 -9.41
N GLU A 413 27.42 -6.85 -9.40
CA GLU A 413 28.83 -7.25 -9.32
C GLU A 413 29.61 -6.83 -10.58
N THR A 414 29.02 -6.92 -11.77
CA THR A 414 29.63 -6.49 -13.02
C THR A 414 29.78 -4.97 -13.06
N MET A 415 28.77 -4.23 -12.60
CA MET A 415 28.85 -2.78 -12.51
C MET A 415 29.84 -2.30 -11.44
N LEU A 416 29.92 -2.98 -10.29
CA LEU A 416 30.91 -2.72 -9.24
C LEU A 416 32.33 -3.03 -9.70
N ARG A 417 32.55 -4.13 -10.43
CA ARG A 417 33.85 -4.48 -11.00
C ARG A 417 34.33 -3.45 -12.05
N ASN A 418 33.38 -2.82 -12.76
CA ASN A 418 33.67 -1.80 -13.77
C ASN A 418 33.86 -0.39 -13.19
N GLY A 419 33.98 -0.24 -11.87
CA GLY A 419 34.30 1.03 -11.19
C GLY A 419 33.08 1.84 -10.72
N ALA A 420 31.88 1.28 -10.80
CA ALA A 420 30.67 1.91 -10.27
C ALA A 420 30.59 1.76 -8.74
N HIS A 421 31.47 2.44 -8.01
CA HIS A 421 31.59 2.29 -6.55
C HIS A 421 30.37 2.75 -5.72
N ARG A 422 29.26 3.23 -6.31
CA ARG A 422 28.09 3.74 -5.61
C ARG A 422 26.73 3.16 -6.04
N LEU A 423 26.70 2.07 -6.78
CA LEU A 423 25.43 1.44 -7.21
C LEU A 423 24.72 0.63 -6.10
N GLY A 424 25.21 0.60 -4.88
CA GLY A 424 24.51 -0.01 -3.73
C GLY A 424 23.13 0.57 -3.42
N ALA A 425 22.78 1.70 -4.05
CA ALA A 425 21.45 2.32 -3.96
C ALA A 425 20.42 1.79 -4.99
N PHE A 426 20.85 1.00 -5.97
CA PHE A 426 19.97 0.51 -7.05
C PHE A 426 19.09 -0.67 -6.63
N VAL A 427 19.47 -1.35 -5.55
CA VAL A 427 18.80 -2.56 -5.09
C VAL A 427 18.10 -2.29 -3.76
N GLY A 428 16.83 -1.90 -3.81
CA GLY A 428 15.92 -2.03 -2.68
C GLY A 428 15.95 -0.94 -1.61
N VAL A 429 16.50 0.24 -1.87
CA VAL A 429 16.34 1.40 -0.97
C VAL A 429 15.27 2.34 -1.52
N SER A 430 14.24 2.58 -0.70
CA SER A 430 13.18 3.58 -0.96
C SER A 430 13.78 4.90 -1.43
N LEU A 431 13.35 5.36 -2.61
CA LEU A 431 13.85 6.56 -3.29
C LEU A 431 13.51 7.89 -2.60
N ASP A 432 12.80 7.85 -1.46
CA ASP A 432 12.37 9.06 -0.73
C ASP A 432 13.47 9.73 0.10
N VAL A 433 14.71 9.27 0.06
CA VAL A 433 15.83 9.74 0.90
C VAL A 433 17.01 10.32 0.09
N TRP A 434 16.78 10.75 -1.15
CA TRP A 434 17.84 11.45 -1.86
C TRP A 434 17.73 12.96 -1.65
N PRO A 435 18.62 13.58 -0.84
CA PRO A 435 18.81 15.01 -0.93
C PRO A 435 19.26 15.33 -2.37
N ALA A 436 18.86 16.47 -2.88
CA ALA A 436 19.33 16.94 -4.19
C ALA A 436 20.87 16.87 -4.20
N ILE A 437 21.42 15.89 -4.92
CA ILE A 437 22.86 15.71 -4.99
C ILE A 437 23.45 16.94 -5.69
N PRO A 438 24.42 17.65 -5.12
CA PRO A 438 25.07 18.76 -5.79
C PRO A 438 25.60 18.36 -7.17
N LEU A 439 25.57 19.27 -8.14
CA LEU A 439 26.01 18.99 -9.51
C LEU A 439 27.44 18.39 -9.57
N GLU A 440 28.30 18.81 -8.66
CA GLU A 440 29.67 18.33 -8.52
C GLU A 440 29.74 16.86 -8.11
N GLU A 441 28.84 16.39 -7.24
CA GLU A 441 28.76 14.99 -6.87
C GLU A 441 28.11 14.12 -7.97
N LEU A 442 27.19 14.69 -8.78
CA LEU A 442 26.61 14.01 -9.93
C LEU A 442 27.64 13.78 -11.05
N VAL A 443 28.59 14.69 -11.23
CA VAL A 443 29.69 14.56 -12.21
C VAL A 443 30.71 13.50 -11.77
N GLU A 444 31.00 13.41 -10.49
CA GLU A 444 31.81 12.34 -9.91
C GLU A 444 31.08 10.99 -9.89
N GLY A 445 29.76 10.99 -9.90
CA GLY A 445 28.90 9.81 -9.96
C GLY A 445 28.46 9.39 -11.35
N SER A 446 28.92 10.05 -12.42
CA SER A 446 28.66 9.60 -13.78
C SER A 446 29.35 8.24 -14.01
N GLN A 447 28.65 7.33 -14.70
CA GLN A 447 29.18 5.99 -14.96
C GLN A 447 29.83 5.96 -16.34
N HIS A 448 31.09 5.53 -16.36
CA HIS A 448 31.74 5.22 -17.61
C HIS A 448 31.29 3.86 -18.15
N VAL A 449 30.99 3.80 -19.43
CA VAL A 449 30.62 2.58 -20.15
C VAL A 449 31.47 2.40 -21.40
N GLY A 450 31.74 1.16 -21.78
CA GLY A 450 32.57 0.87 -22.95
C GLY A 450 34.08 0.89 -22.64
N VAL A 451 34.88 1.37 -23.59
CA VAL A 451 36.33 1.37 -23.50
C VAL A 451 36.81 2.50 -22.58
N PRO A 452 37.58 2.20 -21.50
CA PRO A 452 38.08 3.23 -20.59
C PRO A 452 38.89 4.34 -21.30
N GLY A 453 38.65 5.60 -20.88
CA GLY A 453 39.34 6.77 -21.40
C GLY A 453 38.84 7.29 -22.75
N ARG A 454 37.76 6.71 -23.28
CA ARG A 454 37.02 7.22 -24.45
C ARG A 454 35.64 7.67 -24.08
N THR A 455 35.21 8.78 -24.67
CA THR A 455 33.83 9.29 -24.50
C THR A 455 33.34 9.75 -25.85
N ASP A 456 32.66 8.85 -26.57
CA ASP A 456 32.08 9.08 -27.88
C ASP A 456 30.58 9.36 -27.77
N VAL A 457 29.91 8.77 -26.73
CA VAL A 457 28.48 8.78 -26.52
C VAL A 457 28.15 9.27 -25.10
N LEU A 458 27.15 10.13 -24.99
CA LEU A 458 26.57 10.56 -23.70
C LEU A 458 25.19 9.93 -23.55
N ILE A 459 24.91 9.36 -22.37
CA ILE A 459 23.65 8.66 -22.08
C ILE A 459 22.94 9.41 -20.96
N LEU A 460 21.75 9.89 -21.23
CA LEU A 460 20.92 10.67 -20.30
C LEU A 460 19.56 10.02 -20.11
N GLY A 461 19.03 10.07 -18.92
CA GLY A 461 17.68 9.61 -18.65
C GLY A 461 17.42 9.23 -17.20
N ASP A 462 16.35 8.46 -17.00
CA ASP A 462 15.92 7.93 -15.71
C ASP A 462 16.33 6.45 -15.52
N SER A 463 15.52 5.67 -14.80
CA SER A 463 15.77 4.24 -14.60
C SER A 463 15.82 3.44 -15.91
N HIS A 464 15.11 3.90 -16.96
CA HIS A 464 15.14 3.26 -18.27
C HIS A 464 16.51 3.43 -18.95
N ALA A 465 17.14 4.60 -18.84
CA ALA A 465 18.54 4.76 -19.25
C ALA A 465 19.45 3.83 -18.43
N GLY A 466 19.22 3.76 -17.11
CA GLY A 466 20.01 2.92 -16.21
C GLY A 466 20.01 1.43 -16.60
N VAL A 467 18.88 0.86 -16.95
CA VAL A 467 18.80 -0.56 -17.36
C VAL A 467 19.45 -0.82 -18.73
N LEU A 468 19.53 0.17 -19.59
CA LEU A 468 20.21 0.06 -20.89
C LEU A 468 21.76 0.04 -20.77
N LEU A 469 22.32 0.55 -19.67
CA LEU A 469 23.77 0.67 -19.51
C LEU A 469 24.51 -0.67 -19.65
N TYR A 470 23.89 -1.77 -19.20
CA TYR A 470 24.52 -3.09 -19.30
C TYR A 470 24.75 -3.50 -20.76
N GLY A 471 23.73 -3.39 -21.59
CA GLY A 471 23.82 -3.70 -23.02
C GLY A 471 24.69 -2.69 -23.78
N LEU A 472 24.60 -1.41 -23.41
CA LEU A 472 25.41 -0.36 -24.03
C LEU A 472 26.89 -0.50 -23.68
N ASP A 473 27.26 -0.84 -22.42
CA ASP A 473 28.66 -1.10 -22.04
C ASP A 473 29.26 -2.20 -22.90
N ARG A 474 28.55 -3.32 -23.03
CA ARG A 474 28.99 -4.45 -23.85
C ARG A 474 29.13 -4.05 -25.32
N GLY A 475 28.11 -3.46 -25.92
CA GLY A 475 28.13 -3.09 -27.31
C GLY A 475 29.15 -2.01 -27.63
N LEU A 476 29.35 -1.00 -26.77
CA LEU A 476 30.39 0.01 -26.95
C LEU A 476 31.79 -0.60 -26.93
N ARG A 477 32.06 -1.58 -26.06
CA ARG A 477 33.34 -2.33 -26.05
C ARG A 477 33.56 -3.09 -27.35
N GLU A 478 32.54 -3.77 -27.84
CA GLU A 478 32.58 -4.50 -29.12
C GLU A 478 32.90 -3.57 -30.30
N HIS A 479 32.40 -2.31 -30.28
CA HIS A 479 32.72 -1.28 -31.29
C HIS A 479 33.98 -0.45 -30.97
N SER A 480 34.73 -0.79 -29.94
CA SER A 480 35.88 -0.03 -29.49
C SER A 480 35.59 1.44 -29.17
N ARG A 481 34.42 1.73 -28.62
CA ARG A 481 33.91 3.04 -28.24
C ARG A 481 33.74 3.14 -26.72
N GLY A 482 33.58 4.35 -26.23
CA GLY A 482 33.25 4.62 -24.83
C GLY A 482 32.14 5.66 -24.68
N GLY A 483 31.59 5.74 -23.48
CA GLY A 483 30.54 6.69 -23.17
C GLY A 483 30.48 7.04 -21.70
N GLU A 484 29.78 8.11 -21.40
CA GLU A 484 29.49 8.56 -20.05
C GLU A 484 27.96 8.62 -19.86
N SER A 485 27.47 8.21 -18.71
CA SER A 485 26.04 8.26 -18.38
C SER A 485 25.76 9.23 -17.25
N LEU A 486 24.60 9.88 -17.31
CA LEU A 486 23.99 10.64 -16.24
C LEU A 486 22.54 10.18 -16.06
N THR A 487 22.27 9.42 -15.01
CA THR A 487 20.96 8.89 -14.72
C THR A 487 20.30 9.71 -13.62
N MET A 488 19.11 10.24 -13.87
CA MET A 488 18.32 11.07 -12.95
C MET A 488 16.99 10.36 -12.64
N PHE A 489 16.92 9.68 -11.48
CA PHE A 489 15.73 8.94 -11.09
C PHE A 489 14.59 9.88 -10.70
N ASN A 490 13.35 9.50 -11.05
CA ASN A 490 12.13 10.25 -10.79
C ASN A 490 12.18 11.71 -11.29
N GLU A 491 12.95 11.97 -12.32
CA GLU A 491 13.16 13.31 -12.87
C GLU A 491 13.04 13.32 -14.40
N ILE A 492 12.46 14.38 -14.93
CA ILE A 492 12.40 14.64 -16.36
C ILE A 492 13.63 15.49 -16.74
N VAL A 493 14.52 14.91 -17.52
CA VAL A 493 15.82 15.55 -17.88
C VAL A 493 15.63 16.91 -18.54
N PHE A 494 14.58 17.10 -19.32
CA PHE A 494 14.31 18.33 -20.07
C PHE A 494 13.24 19.23 -19.44
N ASP A 495 12.77 18.98 -18.20
CA ASP A 495 11.81 19.87 -17.53
C ASP A 495 12.48 21.23 -17.17
N PRO A 496 12.07 22.34 -17.81
CA PRO A 496 12.69 23.63 -17.57
C PRO A 496 12.40 24.19 -16.16
N ARG A 497 11.31 23.73 -15.53
CA ARG A 497 10.86 24.23 -14.22
C ARG A 497 11.79 23.85 -13.08
N GLY A 498 12.46 22.70 -13.16
CA GLY A 498 13.34 22.15 -12.13
C GLY A 498 14.82 22.51 -12.27
N GLY A 499 15.22 23.25 -13.29
CA GLY A 499 16.63 23.57 -13.60
C GLY A 499 17.44 22.33 -14.06
N ARG A 500 16.77 21.23 -14.35
CA ARG A 500 17.38 19.92 -14.69
C ARG A 500 17.92 19.89 -16.11
N ALA A 501 17.19 20.47 -17.06
CA ALA A 501 17.67 20.65 -18.42
C ALA A 501 18.98 21.42 -18.43
N LYS A 502 19.11 22.49 -17.66
CA LYS A 502 20.35 23.25 -17.50
C LYS A 502 21.50 22.40 -16.95
N ARG A 503 21.24 21.58 -15.93
CA ARG A 503 22.24 20.66 -15.36
C ARG A 503 22.72 19.62 -16.38
N ALA A 504 21.80 19.04 -17.15
CA ALA A 504 22.13 18.10 -18.20
C ALA A 504 22.99 18.75 -19.28
N VAL A 505 22.67 19.98 -19.69
CA VAL A 505 23.44 20.76 -20.67
C VAL A 505 24.84 21.09 -20.14
N GLU A 506 24.96 21.58 -18.89
CA GLU A 506 26.24 21.86 -18.24
C GLU A 506 27.11 20.60 -18.10
N TRP A 507 26.48 19.44 -17.82
CA TRP A 507 27.20 18.16 -17.78
C TRP A 507 27.68 17.73 -19.17
N MET A 508 26.83 17.82 -20.20
CA MET A 508 27.22 17.49 -21.59
C MET A 508 28.36 18.36 -22.11
N ALA A 509 28.41 19.63 -21.70
CA ALA A 509 29.48 20.56 -22.09
C ALA A 509 30.88 20.14 -21.58
N LYS A 510 30.96 19.32 -20.55
CA LYS A 510 32.25 18.78 -20.03
C LYS A 510 32.89 17.73 -20.94
N TRP A 511 32.11 17.22 -21.91
CA TRP A 511 32.55 16.16 -22.82
C TRP A 511 32.56 16.62 -24.29
N PRO A 512 33.48 17.54 -24.66
CA PRO A 512 33.49 18.11 -26.02
C PRO A 512 33.77 17.07 -27.11
N GLY A 513 34.47 15.98 -26.75
CA GLY A 513 34.78 14.89 -27.69
C GLY A 513 33.58 13.98 -28.03
N ALA A 514 32.56 13.98 -27.23
CA ALA A 514 31.36 13.19 -27.48
C ALA A 514 30.46 13.88 -28.53
N SER A 515 30.16 13.20 -29.61
CA SER A 515 29.30 13.71 -30.69
C SER A 515 27.83 13.31 -30.56
N THR A 516 27.56 12.27 -29.77
CA THR A 516 26.23 11.61 -29.69
C THR A 516 25.65 11.70 -28.29
N VAL A 517 24.36 12.02 -28.21
CA VAL A 517 23.58 12.05 -26.97
C VAL A 517 22.39 11.09 -27.12
N LEU A 518 22.31 10.09 -26.25
CA LEU A 518 21.16 9.19 -26.11
C LEU A 518 20.28 9.68 -24.96
N LEU A 519 19.02 9.98 -25.21
CA LEU A 519 18.03 10.32 -24.21
C LEU A 519 17.04 9.17 -24.08
N ALA A 520 17.12 8.44 -22.96
CA ALA A 520 16.24 7.32 -22.66
C ALA A 520 15.50 7.58 -21.36
N GLN A 521 14.18 7.76 -21.42
CA GLN A 521 13.31 8.02 -20.27
C GLN A 521 12.07 7.15 -20.34
N TYR A 522 11.43 6.92 -19.20
CA TYR A 522 10.11 6.29 -19.17
C TYR A 522 9.04 7.29 -19.61
N TRP A 523 8.78 7.34 -20.90
CA TRP A 523 7.87 8.32 -21.52
C TRP A 523 6.43 8.18 -21.04
N SER A 524 6.00 6.97 -20.70
CA SER A 524 4.66 6.68 -20.16
C SER A 524 4.51 6.99 -18.66
N SER A 525 5.49 7.65 -18.04
CA SER A 525 5.46 7.99 -16.63
C SER A 525 4.39 9.04 -16.29
N PRO A 526 3.65 8.89 -15.19
CA PRO A 526 2.78 9.94 -14.64
C PRO A 526 3.49 11.25 -14.30
N LEU A 527 4.82 11.24 -14.19
CA LEU A 527 5.62 12.46 -13.96
C LEU A 527 5.45 13.50 -15.07
N TYR A 528 5.02 13.08 -16.27
CA TYR A 528 4.74 14.00 -17.39
C TYR A 528 3.40 14.71 -17.29
N ASP A 529 2.55 14.37 -16.32
CA ASP A 529 1.28 15.05 -16.12
C ASP A 529 1.50 16.55 -15.85
N GLY A 530 0.97 17.37 -16.74
CA GLY A 530 1.14 18.83 -16.70
C GLY A 530 2.49 19.36 -17.20
N VAL A 531 3.36 18.53 -17.79
CA VAL A 531 4.58 18.95 -18.48
C VAL A 531 4.28 19.22 -19.95
N ASN A 532 4.74 20.37 -20.48
CA ASN A 532 4.68 20.64 -21.90
C ASN A 532 5.81 19.90 -22.62
N LEU A 533 5.53 18.67 -23.05
CA LEU A 533 6.51 17.80 -23.72
C LEU A 533 7.07 18.44 -25.00
N ASP A 534 6.23 19.15 -25.77
CA ASP A 534 6.63 19.77 -27.04
C ASP A 534 7.70 20.87 -26.79
N GLU A 535 7.41 21.77 -25.87
CA GLU A 535 8.32 22.87 -25.53
C GLU A 535 9.60 22.36 -24.88
N GLY A 536 9.48 21.45 -23.92
CA GLY A 536 10.62 20.90 -23.17
C GLY A 536 11.59 20.14 -24.09
N LEU A 537 11.08 19.21 -24.88
CA LEU A 537 11.92 18.36 -25.73
C LEU A 537 12.54 19.16 -26.90
N ARG A 538 11.79 20.11 -27.52
CA ARG A 538 12.35 21.00 -28.55
C ARG A 538 13.43 21.92 -27.98
N GLY A 539 13.21 22.49 -26.80
CA GLY A 539 14.20 23.30 -26.11
C GLY A 539 15.48 22.51 -25.83
N PHE A 540 15.34 21.31 -25.25
CA PHE A 540 16.45 20.44 -24.96
C PHE A 540 17.24 20.02 -26.23
N ALA A 541 16.55 19.64 -27.30
CA ALA A 541 17.18 19.30 -28.57
C ALA A 541 17.95 20.49 -29.17
N SER A 542 17.44 21.72 -29.02
CA SER A 542 18.16 22.95 -29.43
C SER A 542 19.47 23.14 -28.66
N GLU A 543 19.44 22.93 -27.33
CA GLU A 543 20.65 23.01 -26.47
C GLU A 543 21.68 21.95 -26.83
N VAL A 544 21.25 20.70 -27.03
CA VAL A 544 22.15 19.60 -27.47
C VAL A 544 22.85 19.97 -28.79
N ARG A 545 22.09 20.53 -29.75
CA ARG A 545 22.62 20.96 -31.05
C ARG A 545 23.57 22.15 -30.90
N ALA A 546 23.29 23.09 -30.01
CA ALA A 546 24.19 24.22 -29.72
C ALA A 546 25.57 23.76 -29.19
N LEU A 547 25.63 22.60 -28.55
CA LEU A 547 26.87 21.93 -28.14
C LEU A 547 27.55 21.15 -29.28
N GLY A 548 27.04 21.20 -30.53
CA GLY A 548 27.54 20.45 -31.67
C GLY A 548 27.31 18.94 -31.61
N LYS A 549 26.29 18.50 -30.87
CA LYS A 549 25.98 17.08 -30.64
C LYS A 549 24.69 16.67 -31.34
N THR A 550 24.59 15.40 -31.71
CA THR A 550 23.37 14.79 -32.28
C THR A 550 22.58 14.11 -31.16
N LEU A 551 21.27 14.44 -31.08
CA LEU A 551 20.34 13.84 -30.11
C LEU A 551 19.64 12.63 -30.73
N TYR A 552 19.71 11.51 -30.05
CA TYR A 552 18.91 10.32 -30.31
C TYR A 552 17.94 10.10 -29.13
N VAL A 553 16.65 10.12 -29.43
CA VAL A 553 15.60 9.85 -28.43
C VAL A 553 15.21 8.38 -28.51
N VAL A 554 15.49 7.67 -27.43
CA VAL A 554 15.14 6.24 -27.30
C VAL A 554 13.69 6.15 -26.82
N LEU A 555 12.83 5.56 -27.62
CA LEU A 555 11.43 5.33 -27.26
C LEU A 555 11.32 4.12 -26.32
N ASP A 556 10.30 4.14 -25.47
CA ASP A 556 10.04 3.02 -24.57
C ASP A 556 9.87 1.71 -25.33
N PRO A 557 10.42 0.58 -24.83
CA PRO A 557 9.99 -0.73 -25.23
C PRO A 557 8.50 -0.92 -24.86
N PRO A 558 7.81 -1.94 -25.38
CA PRO A 558 6.42 -2.20 -25.00
C PRO A 558 6.24 -2.26 -23.48
N VAL A 559 5.28 -1.48 -22.96
CA VAL A 559 4.89 -1.53 -21.55
C VAL A 559 3.81 -2.59 -21.38
N TRP A 560 3.97 -3.44 -20.39
CA TRP A 560 3.06 -4.55 -20.15
C TRP A 560 2.00 -4.18 -19.12
N PRO A 561 0.75 -4.65 -19.28
CA PRO A 561 -0.28 -4.49 -18.23
C PRO A 561 0.12 -5.15 -16.91
N TRP A 562 0.99 -6.16 -16.98
CA TRP A 562 1.51 -6.97 -15.87
C TRP A 562 3.02 -7.17 -16.01
N SER A 563 3.69 -7.60 -14.93
CA SER A 563 5.05 -8.12 -15.02
C SER A 563 5.04 -9.45 -15.79
N PRO A 564 5.69 -9.56 -16.95
CA PRO A 564 5.69 -10.80 -17.72
C PRO A 564 6.25 -11.99 -16.96
N GLY A 565 7.30 -11.80 -16.16
CA GLY A 565 7.87 -12.84 -15.32
C GLY A 565 6.89 -13.37 -14.26
N ASP A 566 6.14 -12.47 -13.61
CA ASP A 566 5.12 -12.85 -12.63
C ASP A 566 3.97 -13.63 -13.26
N VAL A 567 3.53 -13.20 -14.46
CA VAL A 567 2.49 -13.91 -15.20
C VAL A 567 2.95 -15.32 -15.58
N ARG A 568 4.18 -15.46 -16.09
CA ARG A 568 4.74 -16.75 -16.46
C ARG A 568 4.87 -17.68 -15.25
N ALA A 569 5.44 -17.18 -14.14
CA ALA A 569 5.54 -17.94 -12.89
C ALA A 569 4.15 -18.36 -12.38
N ARG A 570 3.16 -17.49 -12.46
CA ARG A 570 1.79 -17.76 -12.05
C ARG A 570 1.14 -18.86 -12.91
N ILE A 571 1.34 -18.82 -14.23
CA ILE A 571 0.86 -19.87 -15.14
C ILE A 571 1.47 -21.23 -14.78
N GLU A 572 2.76 -21.27 -14.51
CA GLU A 572 3.45 -22.52 -14.12
C GLU A 572 3.04 -23.03 -12.74
N ILE A 573 2.82 -22.16 -11.77
CA ILE A 573 2.38 -22.58 -10.42
C ILE A 573 0.93 -23.08 -10.42
N LEU A 574 0.04 -22.37 -11.10
CA LEU A 574 -1.40 -22.67 -11.02
C LEU A 574 -1.86 -23.71 -12.04
N HIS A 575 -1.08 -24.01 -13.09
CA HIS A 575 -1.46 -24.88 -14.21
C HIS A 575 -2.93 -24.64 -14.66
N PRO A 576 -3.34 -23.39 -14.96
CA PRO A 576 -4.73 -23.09 -15.24
C PRO A 576 -5.20 -23.82 -16.49
N VAL A 577 -6.45 -24.30 -16.48
CA VAL A 577 -7.07 -25.03 -17.61
C VAL A 577 -7.14 -24.13 -18.85
N GLN A 578 -7.28 -22.83 -18.65
CA GLN A 578 -7.19 -21.81 -19.71
C GLN A 578 -6.49 -20.58 -19.18
N VAL A 579 -5.41 -20.17 -19.83
CA VAL A 579 -4.83 -18.84 -19.63
C VAL A 579 -5.70 -17.86 -20.42
N PRO A 580 -6.28 -16.82 -19.80
CA PRO A 580 -6.97 -15.81 -20.55
C PRO A 580 -6.04 -15.15 -21.56
N ARG A 581 -6.51 -14.92 -22.80
CA ARG A 581 -5.68 -14.37 -23.90
C ARG A 581 -4.97 -13.07 -23.57
N GLU A 582 -5.55 -12.24 -22.71
CA GLU A 582 -4.93 -11.00 -22.25
C GLU A 582 -3.75 -11.19 -21.27
N PHE A 583 -3.50 -12.43 -20.83
CA PHE A 583 -2.34 -12.85 -20.03
C PHE A 583 -1.40 -13.78 -20.81
N GLU A 584 -1.71 -14.03 -22.07
CA GLU A 584 -0.70 -14.56 -22.99
C GLU A 584 0.47 -13.57 -22.99
N VAL A 585 1.68 -14.08 -22.99
CA VAL A 585 2.90 -13.31 -22.73
C VAL A 585 3.28 -12.47 -23.96
N PHE A 586 2.28 -11.81 -24.55
CA PHE A 586 2.41 -10.88 -25.65
C PHE A 586 1.40 -9.72 -25.51
N VAL A 587 1.74 -8.58 -26.11
CA VAL A 587 0.88 -7.41 -26.24
C VAL A 587 0.55 -7.28 -27.71
N THR A 588 -0.74 -7.20 -28.05
CA THR A 588 -1.16 -6.98 -29.45
C THR A 588 -0.92 -5.54 -29.90
N ASP A 589 -0.86 -5.29 -31.20
CA ASP A 589 -0.79 -3.93 -31.76
C ASP A 589 -1.87 -3.01 -31.17
N GLU A 590 -3.11 -3.50 -31.04
CA GLU A 590 -4.22 -2.72 -30.47
C GLU A 590 -3.98 -2.35 -28.99
N GLN A 591 -3.49 -3.29 -28.20
CA GLN A 591 -3.15 -3.04 -26.80
C GLN A 591 -1.98 -2.07 -26.67
N TYR A 592 -0.95 -2.23 -27.50
CA TYR A 592 0.20 -1.32 -27.55
C TYR A 592 -0.23 0.12 -27.88
N GLU A 593 -1.03 0.29 -28.94
CA GLU A 593 -1.54 1.60 -29.34
C GLU A 593 -2.35 2.27 -28.23
N LYS A 594 -3.17 1.50 -27.53
CA LYS A 594 -3.97 2.00 -26.41
C LYS A 594 -3.11 2.39 -25.19
N LEU A 595 -2.03 1.66 -24.92
CA LEU A 595 -1.19 1.88 -23.74
C LEU A 595 -0.16 3.00 -23.95
N GLN A 596 0.52 3.01 -25.10
CA GLN A 596 1.66 3.91 -25.31
C GLN A 596 1.93 4.33 -26.77
N GLY A 597 1.32 3.67 -27.77
CA GLY A 597 1.63 3.88 -29.17
C GLY A 597 1.46 5.34 -29.61
N GLY A 598 0.35 5.96 -29.25
CA GLY A 598 0.09 7.37 -29.56
C GLY A 598 1.11 8.33 -28.91
N LEU A 599 1.59 8.03 -27.69
CA LEU A 599 2.60 8.83 -27.01
C LEU A 599 3.98 8.67 -27.68
N ASN A 600 4.41 7.45 -27.96
CA ASN A 600 5.66 7.17 -28.66
C ASN A 600 5.68 7.84 -30.05
N ALA A 601 4.58 7.79 -30.81
CA ALA A 601 4.45 8.47 -32.09
C ALA A 601 4.60 10.00 -31.95
N ARG A 602 3.98 10.59 -30.94
CA ARG A 602 4.09 12.03 -30.64
C ARG A 602 5.53 12.42 -30.31
N ILE A 603 6.21 11.69 -29.42
CA ILE A 603 7.60 11.95 -29.05
C ILE A 603 8.52 11.83 -30.26
N ALA A 604 8.30 10.80 -31.09
CA ALA A 604 9.04 10.63 -32.34
C ALA A 604 8.86 11.80 -33.32
N SER A 605 7.64 12.33 -33.46
CA SER A 605 7.36 13.53 -34.28
C SER A 605 8.11 14.75 -33.76
N ILE A 606 7.96 15.06 -32.47
CA ILE A 606 8.62 16.20 -31.82
C ILE A 606 10.15 16.12 -31.98
N SER A 607 10.72 14.93 -31.76
CA SER A 607 12.16 14.71 -31.82
C SER A 607 12.71 14.97 -33.21
N ARG A 608 12.08 14.42 -34.28
CA ARG A 608 12.49 14.63 -35.68
C ARG A 608 12.34 16.09 -36.12
N GLU A 609 11.21 16.71 -35.76
CA GLU A 609 10.97 18.13 -36.06
C GLU A 609 11.97 19.06 -35.34
N ALA A 610 12.44 18.65 -34.18
CA ALA A 610 13.50 19.35 -33.45
C ALA A 610 14.91 19.04 -33.99
N GLY A 611 15.06 18.23 -35.03
CA GLY A 611 16.33 17.86 -35.67
C GLY A 611 17.15 16.84 -34.88
N GLY A 612 16.50 16.02 -34.06
CA GLY A 612 17.03 14.82 -33.46
C GLY A 612 16.57 13.56 -34.21
N ASP A 613 17.19 12.44 -33.88
CA ASP A 613 16.79 11.12 -34.37
C ASP A 613 16.07 10.29 -33.31
N VAL A 614 15.45 9.18 -33.72
CA VAL A 614 14.64 8.34 -32.85
C VAL A 614 15.07 6.88 -32.96
N VAL A 615 15.21 6.23 -31.80
CA VAL A 615 15.47 4.79 -31.72
C VAL A 615 14.22 4.09 -31.16
N PRO A 616 13.42 3.42 -32.00
CA PRO A 616 12.16 2.81 -31.63
C PRO A 616 12.38 1.41 -31.02
N LEU A 617 12.63 1.31 -29.70
CA LEU A 617 12.89 0.03 -29.04
C LEU A 617 11.73 -0.97 -29.13
N GLN A 618 10.50 -0.49 -29.29
CA GLN A 618 9.36 -1.38 -29.48
C GLN A 618 9.51 -2.31 -30.68
N ASP A 619 10.20 -1.87 -31.74
CA ASP A 619 10.37 -2.67 -32.96
C ASP A 619 11.22 -3.92 -32.72
N LEU A 620 12.14 -3.86 -31.76
CA LEU A 620 13.00 -4.97 -31.37
C LEU A 620 12.19 -6.17 -30.82
N PHE A 621 11.11 -5.88 -30.12
CA PHE A 621 10.26 -6.88 -29.46
C PHE A 621 9.04 -7.28 -30.29
N ARG A 622 8.90 -6.75 -31.52
CA ARG A 622 7.77 -7.05 -32.40
C ARG A 622 7.97 -8.39 -33.11
N ARG A 623 6.93 -9.22 -33.09
CA ARG A 623 6.80 -10.46 -33.86
C ARG A 623 5.44 -10.48 -34.57
N GLY A 624 5.43 -10.11 -35.87
CA GLY A 624 4.19 -9.95 -36.61
C GLY A 624 3.30 -8.82 -36.08
N ARG A 625 2.13 -9.15 -35.53
CA ARG A 625 1.16 -8.21 -34.96
C ARG A 625 1.19 -8.18 -33.42
N GLU A 626 2.23 -8.75 -32.82
CA GLU A 626 2.34 -8.92 -31.38
C GLU A 626 3.73 -8.49 -30.92
N PHE A 627 3.81 -8.06 -29.66
CA PHE A 627 5.07 -7.81 -28.97
C PHE A 627 5.31 -8.92 -27.97
N VAL A 628 6.53 -9.43 -27.89
CA VAL A 628 6.91 -10.57 -27.07
C VAL A 628 7.82 -10.16 -25.91
N ALA A 629 7.59 -10.79 -24.76
CA ALA A 629 8.41 -10.58 -23.56
C ALA A 629 9.48 -11.66 -23.38
N PHE A 630 9.40 -12.78 -24.13
CA PHE A 630 10.31 -13.90 -24.01
C PHE A 630 10.81 -14.39 -25.36
N ASP A 631 12.02 -14.95 -25.38
CA ASP A 631 12.49 -15.81 -26.47
C ASP A 631 12.10 -17.25 -26.19
N GLU A 632 11.01 -17.68 -26.79
CA GLU A 632 10.50 -19.06 -26.69
C GLU A 632 11.36 -20.04 -27.50
N GLY A 633 12.27 -19.57 -28.33
CA GLY A 633 13.20 -20.41 -29.10
C GLY A 633 14.34 -20.98 -28.26
N THR A 634 14.53 -20.52 -27.03
CA THR A 634 15.54 -21.00 -26.09
C THR A 634 14.93 -21.93 -25.05
N GLN A 635 15.75 -22.84 -24.49
CA GLN A 635 15.33 -23.68 -23.37
C GLN A 635 16.34 -23.58 -22.23
N PRO A 636 15.95 -22.97 -21.09
CA PRO A 636 14.65 -22.32 -20.82
C PRO A 636 14.44 -21.04 -21.65
N PRO A 637 13.19 -20.59 -21.84
CA PRO A 637 12.90 -19.31 -22.49
C PRO A 637 13.59 -18.15 -21.80
N ILE A 638 14.20 -17.27 -22.59
CA ILE A 638 14.89 -16.07 -22.06
C ILE A 638 13.90 -14.93 -21.94
N GLY A 639 13.73 -14.38 -20.73
CA GLY A 639 12.89 -13.22 -20.47
C GLY A 639 13.59 -11.92 -20.82
N TYR A 640 12.97 -11.07 -21.64
CA TYR A 640 13.51 -9.76 -22.01
C TYR A 640 13.14 -8.65 -21.02
N TYR A 641 12.19 -8.88 -20.14
CA TYR A 641 11.68 -7.89 -19.20
C TYR A 641 11.89 -8.32 -17.75
N ARG A 642 12.26 -7.35 -16.95
CA ARG A 642 12.39 -7.44 -15.51
C ARG A 642 11.05 -7.26 -14.80
N ASP A 643 10.30 -6.27 -15.22
CA ASP A 643 8.99 -5.91 -14.71
C ASP A 643 8.08 -5.46 -15.86
N ARG A 644 7.12 -4.59 -15.61
CA ARG A 644 6.19 -4.10 -16.65
C ARG A 644 6.84 -3.25 -17.73
N SER A 645 7.95 -2.60 -17.45
CA SER A 645 8.56 -1.59 -18.32
C SER A 645 10.08 -1.66 -18.42
N HIS A 646 10.75 -2.22 -17.41
CA HIS A 646 12.21 -2.32 -17.41
C HIS A 646 12.68 -3.62 -18.07
N LEU A 647 13.72 -3.51 -18.86
CA LEU A 647 14.36 -4.67 -19.49
C LEU A 647 15.17 -5.49 -18.47
N SER A 648 15.24 -6.79 -18.71
CA SER A 648 16.20 -7.69 -18.08
C SER A 648 17.62 -7.42 -18.60
N PRO A 649 18.67 -8.00 -18.04
CA PRO A 649 20.02 -7.93 -18.60
C PRO A 649 20.08 -8.41 -20.06
N GLU A 650 19.37 -9.49 -20.39
CA GLU A 650 19.28 -10.02 -21.77
C GLU A 650 18.55 -9.07 -22.70
N GLY A 651 17.42 -8.52 -22.25
CA GLY A 651 16.69 -7.48 -22.96
C GLY A 651 17.54 -6.23 -23.16
N SER A 652 18.34 -5.85 -22.16
CA SER A 652 19.29 -4.74 -22.23
C SER A 652 20.39 -5.00 -23.27
N VAL A 653 20.94 -6.21 -23.34
CA VAL A 653 21.96 -6.57 -24.35
C VAL A 653 21.39 -6.43 -25.77
N LEU A 654 20.19 -6.95 -26.00
CA LEU A 654 19.52 -6.81 -27.29
C LEU A 654 19.24 -5.33 -27.63
N ALA A 655 18.72 -4.57 -26.68
CA ALA A 655 18.42 -3.15 -26.86
C ALA A 655 19.70 -2.33 -27.08
N GLY A 656 20.80 -2.61 -26.33
CA GLY A 656 22.08 -1.96 -26.51
C GLY A 656 22.65 -2.19 -27.91
N ALA A 657 22.67 -3.43 -28.39
CA ALA A 657 23.11 -3.75 -29.75
C ALA A 657 22.24 -3.03 -30.80
N TYR A 658 20.92 -3.04 -30.64
CA TYR A 658 20.00 -2.36 -31.54
C TYR A 658 20.18 -0.83 -31.56
N ILE A 659 20.36 -0.20 -30.39
CA ILE A 659 20.63 1.24 -30.29
C ILE A 659 21.94 1.57 -31.02
N LEU A 660 23.01 0.83 -30.77
CA LEU A 660 24.32 1.13 -31.33
C LEU A 660 24.38 0.90 -32.83
N SER A 661 23.67 -0.10 -33.38
CA SER A 661 23.57 -0.28 -34.83
C SER A 661 22.90 0.92 -35.51
N ARG A 662 21.91 1.56 -34.85
CA ARG A 662 21.24 2.76 -35.38
C ARG A 662 22.06 4.03 -35.23
N VAL A 663 22.89 4.11 -34.18
CA VAL A 663 23.60 5.33 -33.78
C VAL A 663 25.01 5.39 -34.35
N LEU A 664 25.71 4.26 -34.41
CA LEU A 664 27.12 4.19 -34.84
C LEU A 664 27.28 3.72 -36.29
N ASP A 665 26.42 2.82 -36.76
CA ASP A 665 26.58 2.20 -38.06
C ASP A 665 25.75 2.90 -39.15
N GLY A 666 24.95 3.92 -38.77
CA GLY A 666 24.09 4.67 -39.70
C GLY A 666 23.06 3.78 -40.35
N GLY A 667 22.39 2.94 -39.55
CA GLY A 667 21.45 1.92 -40.03
C GLY A 667 20.33 2.53 -40.86
N ASP A 668 20.21 2.05 -42.10
CA ASP A 668 19.13 2.31 -43.05
C ASP A 668 17.75 1.87 -42.52
#